data_6ab1e76ec2a82535a10f006a8113cd2c
#
_entry.id   6ab1e76ec2a82535a10f006a8113cd2c
#
_cell.length_a   1.000
_cell.length_b   1.000
_cell.length_c   1.000
_cell.angle_alpha   90.00
_cell.angle_beta   90.00
_cell.angle_gamma   90.00
#
_symmetry.space_group_name_H-M   'P 1'
#
loop_
_entity.id
_entity.type
_entity.pdbx_description
1 polymer ?
#
loop_
_entity_poly.entity_id
_entity_poly.type
_entity_poly.pdbx_seq_one_letter_code
_entity_poly.pdbx_strand_id
1 'polypeptide(L)'
;MTEERRETPAAPPGLGDAAGVRARHWTWEYEGYDPADERLRESLCTLGNGYFATRGAAPECAADAVHYPGTYAAGCYNRLTSDIAGHRVENEDMVNLPNWLPLRVRTGTGTWLTPDTHTVLAHRQSLDLRSGTLERVVRYEDEEGRRLDVRQVRLVHMADPHVAALRTELTAHGWSGEVEVESALDGTVTNAGVRRYRSLASRHLTHLRTGESAPGTVWLSCRTSTSEVRIGLAARTVTDTTAGTSLAHDEARAAQFLRLSLADGRTVTVDKTAALHTSRDPAISDPLHAALDRVGRAPAFEELLASHRTAWEQLWRNAELDVPNSAGPVLRLHLFHVLQTLSPHTADLDVGVPARGLHGEAYRGHVFWDELFVLPYLDLHFPEVSRALLGYRHRRLEQACLAARDAGYTGAMYPWQSGSDGREETQQLHLNPRSGRWLPDHSRLQHHVGSAVAYNTWQYCEATGDTEFLHTKGAEMLTQIARFWAAFATYDSTLGRYRIRGVVGPDEYHDGYPGALRPGLDDNTYTNVTAAWVLARALDVLRGLPEPRRRDLFERIAFDPGEFDRWEDISRKLHIPFHAGVISQFESYGGLRELDWDAYRARYGDIRRLDRILEAEGDTVNRYQASKQADVLMLGYLFSPGELRGLFRRLGHDLDDTLWQRTVDHYLCRTSHGSTLSSLVHGWVLARARRADAWTYVHEALAGDIADIQGGTTGEGIHLGAMAGTLDLVQRGLTGMETRGGALRLDPVPLPELSEYGFSLRYRGHWGVRLLLGAGRLEISVPDSDEEPIEVALADRTVSVAPGESCTLLLPEG
;
A
#
# COMPACT_ATOMS: atom_id res chain seq x y z
N MET A 1 21.81 38.48 21.44
CA MET A 1 20.51 37.83 21.25
C MET A 1 19.92 38.38 19.97
N THR A 2 20.28 37.79 18.85
CA THR A 2 19.80 38.08 17.52
C THR A 2 18.89 36.90 17.13
N GLU A 3 17.60 37.15 16.95
CA GLU A 3 16.65 36.23 16.35
C GLU A 3 17.11 35.96 14.91
N GLU A 4 17.77 34.85 14.67
CA GLU A 4 17.95 34.31 13.33
C GLU A 4 16.59 33.87 12.79
N ARG A 5 16.11 34.62 11.81
CA ARG A 5 14.96 34.21 10.99
C ARG A 5 15.33 32.89 10.30
N ARG A 6 14.70 31.79 10.72
CA ARG A 6 14.69 30.53 9.98
C ARG A 6 14.00 30.82 8.62
N GLU A 7 14.72 30.68 7.54
CA GLU A 7 14.11 30.63 6.20
C GLU A 7 13.19 29.42 6.15
N THR A 8 11.92 29.68 5.98
CA THR A 8 10.93 28.66 5.68
C THR A 8 11.34 28.01 4.35
N PRO A 9 11.41 26.68 4.22
CA PRO A 9 11.65 26.03 2.94
C PRO A 9 10.64 26.57 1.91
N ALA A 10 11.10 26.80 0.68
CA ALA A 10 10.24 27.29 -0.41
C ALA A 10 8.99 26.42 -0.47
N ALA A 11 7.82 27.05 -0.55
CA ALA A 11 6.56 26.36 -0.65
C ALA A 11 6.62 25.37 -1.82
N PRO A 12 6.28 24.09 -1.62
CA PRO A 12 6.26 23.12 -2.70
C PRO A 12 5.26 23.57 -3.79
N PRO A 13 5.48 23.19 -5.07
CA PRO A 13 4.54 23.50 -6.15
C PRO A 13 3.14 23.03 -5.78
N GLY A 14 2.12 23.79 -6.19
CA GLY A 14 0.72 23.47 -5.87
C GLY A 14 0.37 22.03 -6.26
N LEU A 15 -0.46 21.35 -5.46
CA LEU A 15 -0.89 19.96 -5.66
C LEU A 15 -1.47 19.65 -7.06
N GLY A 16 -1.82 20.66 -7.85
CA GLY A 16 -2.34 20.53 -9.21
C GLY A 16 -1.35 20.81 -10.34
N ASP A 17 -0.15 21.33 -10.04
CA ASP A 17 0.82 21.77 -11.07
C ASP A 17 1.99 20.79 -11.25
N ALA A 18 2.04 19.72 -10.46
CA ALA A 18 3.09 18.72 -10.57
C ALA A 18 2.87 17.84 -11.81
N ALA A 19 3.85 17.80 -12.71
CA ALA A 19 3.92 16.88 -13.85
C ALA A 19 2.80 17.00 -14.92
N GLY A 20 2.27 18.18 -15.21
CA GLY A 20 1.30 18.37 -16.30
C GLY A 20 -0.06 17.73 -16.06
N VAL A 21 -0.44 17.52 -14.80
CA VAL A 21 -1.70 16.92 -14.38
C VAL A 21 -2.80 17.98 -14.27
N ARG A 22 -3.97 17.69 -14.81
CA ARG A 22 -5.23 18.42 -14.51
C ARG A 22 -6.10 17.58 -13.60
N ALA A 23 -5.95 17.76 -12.30
CA ALA A 23 -6.85 17.14 -11.32
C ALA A 23 -8.17 17.91 -11.25
N ARG A 24 -9.27 17.29 -11.67
CA ARG A 24 -10.64 17.78 -11.45
C ARG A 24 -11.31 16.92 -10.38
N HIS A 25 -12.47 17.30 -9.92
CA HIS A 25 -13.15 16.66 -8.79
C HIS A 25 -13.14 15.12 -8.82
N TRP A 26 -13.35 14.50 -10.00
CA TRP A 26 -13.36 13.05 -10.18
C TRP A 26 -12.45 12.54 -11.31
N THR A 27 -11.69 13.40 -11.97
CA THR A 27 -10.83 13.01 -13.08
C THR A 27 -9.39 13.39 -12.83
N TRP A 28 -8.49 12.48 -13.19
CA TRP A 28 -7.05 12.66 -13.18
C TRP A 28 -6.55 12.58 -14.62
N GLU A 29 -6.12 13.72 -15.18
CA GLU A 29 -5.91 13.87 -16.62
C GLU A 29 -4.48 14.31 -16.93
N TYR A 30 -3.88 13.67 -17.93
CA TYR A 30 -2.61 14.03 -18.53
C TYR A 30 -2.81 14.46 -19.97
N GLU A 31 -2.26 15.59 -20.36
CA GLU A 31 -2.18 16.06 -21.75
C GLU A 31 -0.78 15.92 -22.30
N GLY A 32 -0.67 15.54 -23.58
CA GLY A 32 0.60 15.31 -24.26
C GLY A 32 1.24 13.97 -23.89
N TYR A 33 2.12 13.51 -24.78
CA TYR A 33 2.93 12.32 -24.59
C TYR A 33 4.36 12.72 -24.24
N ASP A 34 4.88 12.20 -23.12
CA ASP A 34 6.29 12.36 -22.74
C ASP A 34 6.83 11.00 -22.29
N PRO A 35 7.77 10.42 -23.06
CA PRO A 35 8.37 9.12 -22.74
C PRO A 35 9.03 9.07 -21.35
N ALA A 36 9.49 10.21 -20.82
CA ALA A 36 10.14 10.28 -19.51
C ALA A 36 9.16 10.03 -18.35
N ASP A 37 7.89 10.38 -18.55
CA ASP A 37 6.84 10.30 -17.52
C ASP A 37 5.98 9.04 -17.61
N GLU A 38 6.07 8.26 -18.71
CA GLU A 38 5.11 7.19 -18.97
C GLU A 38 5.09 6.14 -17.85
N ARG A 39 6.22 5.71 -17.31
CA ARG A 39 6.24 4.74 -16.20
C ARG A 39 5.53 5.25 -14.94
N LEU A 40 5.63 6.53 -14.65
CA LEU A 40 4.90 7.18 -13.55
C LEU A 40 3.40 7.18 -13.84
N ARG A 41 3.01 7.65 -15.06
CA ARG A 41 1.62 7.71 -15.49
C ARG A 41 0.97 6.32 -15.53
N GLU A 42 1.69 5.30 -15.99
CA GLU A 42 1.24 3.91 -15.98
C GLU A 42 0.95 3.38 -14.57
N SER A 43 1.74 3.76 -13.56
CA SER A 43 1.49 3.40 -12.17
C SER A 43 0.25 4.11 -11.62
N LEU A 44 0.16 5.44 -11.81
CA LEU A 44 -0.96 6.25 -11.29
C LEU A 44 -2.28 5.99 -12.03
N CYS A 45 -2.23 5.49 -13.28
CA CYS A 45 -3.39 5.11 -14.09
C CYS A 45 -3.67 3.61 -14.09
N THR A 46 -3.12 2.86 -13.13
CA THR A 46 -3.43 1.44 -12.95
C THR A 46 -4.90 1.25 -12.64
N LEU A 47 -5.50 0.19 -13.20
CA LEU A 47 -6.85 -0.28 -12.90
C LEU A 47 -6.79 -1.64 -12.23
N GLY A 48 -7.59 -1.85 -11.19
CA GLY A 48 -7.67 -3.10 -10.45
C GLY A 48 -9.00 -3.27 -9.74
N ASN A 49 -9.20 -4.44 -9.15
CA ASN A 49 -10.45 -4.80 -8.47
C ASN A 49 -10.23 -5.62 -7.18
N GLY A 50 -8.99 -5.66 -6.67
CA GLY A 50 -8.63 -6.45 -5.49
C GLY A 50 -8.24 -7.90 -5.79
N TYR A 51 -8.71 -8.47 -6.90
CA TYR A 51 -8.27 -9.78 -7.39
C TYR A 51 -7.07 -9.66 -8.34
N PHE A 52 -7.16 -8.78 -9.35
CA PHE A 52 -6.02 -8.46 -10.21
C PHE A 52 -6.01 -6.98 -10.60
N ALA A 53 -4.85 -6.53 -11.05
CA ALA A 53 -4.68 -5.19 -11.57
C ALA A 53 -3.82 -5.20 -12.84
N THR A 54 -4.04 -4.21 -13.69
CA THR A 54 -3.26 -3.96 -14.91
C THR A 54 -2.80 -2.50 -14.94
N ARG A 55 -1.50 -2.30 -15.15
CA ARG A 55 -0.89 -0.97 -15.25
C ARG A 55 -1.49 -0.14 -16.40
N GLY A 56 -1.41 1.18 -16.26
CA GLY A 56 -1.97 2.15 -17.20
C GLY A 56 -1.29 2.25 -18.57
N ALA A 57 -0.46 1.28 -18.97
CA ALA A 57 0.27 1.29 -20.23
C ALA A 57 -0.65 1.34 -21.47
N ALA A 58 -0.15 1.95 -22.55
CA ALA A 58 -0.86 2.01 -23.82
C ALA A 58 -0.97 0.60 -24.45
N PRO A 59 -2.15 0.21 -24.98
CA PRO A 59 -2.39 -1.13 -25.49
C PRO A 59 -1.51 -1.51 -26.70
N GLU A 60 -1.05 -0.54 -27.46
CA GLU A 60 -0.16 -0.74 -28.61
C GLU A 60 1.32 -0.88 -28.22
N CYS A 61 1.70 -0.60 -26.97
CA CYS A 61 3.08 -0.63 -26.50
C CYS A 61 3.46 -1.98 -25.89
N ALA A 62 4.73 -2.35 -26.04
CA ALA A 62 5.34 -3.49 -25.40
C ALA A 62 6.23 -3.04 -24.21
N ALA A 63 6.65 -3.98 -23.38
CA ALA A 63 7.60 -3.68 -22.31
C ALA A 63 8.97 -3.31 -22.88
N ASP A 64 9.46 -2.11 -22.54
CA ASP A 64 10.75 -1.57 -22.97
C ASP A 64 11.34 -0.58 -21.94
N ALA A 65 12.14 0.37 -22.38
CA ALA A 65 12.72 1.40 -21.51
C ALA A 65 11.69 2.45 -21.05
N VAL A 66 10.66 2.70 -21.87
CA VAL A 66 9.61 3.71 -21.65
C VAL A 66 8.39 3.07 -21.00
N HIS A 67 7.87 2.02 -21.62
CA HIS A 67 6.62 1.37 -21.22
C HIS A 67 6.84 0.10 -20.40
N TYR A 68 5.92 -0.15 -19.49
CA TYR A 68 5.91 -1.39 -18.71
C TYR A 68 4.47 -1.88 -18.46
N PRO A 69 3.82 -2.50 -19.46
CA PRO A 69 2.52 -3.13 -19.27
C PRO A 69 2.69 -4.34 -18.33
N GLY A 70 2.09 -4.28 -17.15
CA GLY A 70 2.14 -5.35 -16.14
C GLY A 70 0.75 -5.71 -15.68
N THR A 71 0.49 -7.00 -15.50
CA THR A 71 -0.74 -7.56 -14.93
C THR A 71 -0.39 -8.49 -13.78
N TYR A 72 -1.02 -8.29 -12.63
CA TYR A 72 -0.70 -9.03 -11.40
C TYR A 72 -1.98 -9.49 -10.71
N ALA A 73 -2.01 -10.75 -10.27
CA ALA A 73 -3.09 -11.27 -9.43
C ALA A 73 -2.64 -11.35 -7.98
N ALA A 74 -3.54 -10.99 -7.07
CA ALA A 74 -3.28 -10.98 -5.65
C ALA A 74 -2.82 -12.35 -5.13
N GLY A 75 -1.68 -12.38 -4.42
CA GLY A 75 -1.12 -13.59 -3.85
C GLY A 75 -0.49 -14.57 -4.86
N CYS A 76 -0.36 -14.20 -6.12
CA CYS A 76 0.34 -15.03 -7.11
C CYS A 76 1.85 -14.79 -7.03
N TYR A 77 2.52 -15.53 -6.17
CA TYR A 77 3.96 -15.46 -5.95
C TYR A 77 4.70 -16.64 -6.59
N ASN A 78 5.97 -16.41 -6.93
CA ASN A 78 6.86 -17.46 -7.39
C ASN A 78 8.31 -17.18 -6.97
N ARG A 79 9.04 -18.23 -6.64
CA ARG A 79 10.40 -18.18 -6.13
C ARG A 79 11.41 -18.52 -7.19
N LEU A 80 12.43 -17.68 -7.35
CA LEU A 80 13.55 -17.91 -8.27
C LEU A 80 14.87 -17.82 -7.52
N THR A 81 15.90 -18.46 -8.08
CA THR A 81 17.27 -18.40 -7.58
C THR A 81 18.15 -17.64 -8.55
N SER A 82 19.03 -16.79 -8.03
CA SER A 82 20.02 -15.98 -8.77
C SER A 82 21.40 -16.10 -8.16
N ASP A 83 22.45 -15.99 -8.98
CA ASP A 83 23.82 -15.85 -8.50
C ASP A 83 24.21 -14.38 -8.50
N ILE A 84 24.42 -13.80 -7.32
CA ILE A 84 24.76 -12.39 -7.11
C ILE A 84 26.08 -12.28 -6.35
N ALA A 85 27.08 -11.67 -6.98
CA ALA A 85 28.41 -11.46 -6.37
C ALA A 85 29.02 -12.75 -5.78
N GLY A 86 28.78 -13.92 -6.39
CA GLY A 86 29.25 -15.22 -5.93
C GLY A 86 28.39 -15.87 -4.85
N HIS A 87 27.25 -15.27 -4.51
CA HIS A 87 26.27 -15.81 -3.57
C HIS A 87 25.03 -16.31 -4.30
N ARG A 88 24.57 -17.50 -3.95
CA ARG A 88 23.28 -18.02 -4.40
C ARG A 88 22.17 -17.39 -3.56
N VAL A 89 21.36 -16.55 -4.19
CA VAL A 89 20.26 -15.80 -3.54
C VAL A 89 18.92 -16.32 -4.08
N GLU A 90 18.02 -16.63 -3.17
CA GLU A 90 16.65 -17.02 -3.48
C GLU A 90 15.71 -15.85 -3.18
N ASN A 91 14.79 -15.55 -4.07
CA ASN A 91 13.80 -14.49 -3.90
C ASN A 91 12.43 -14.97 -4.34
N GLU A 92 11.41 -14.62 -3.57
CA GLU A 92 10.02 -14.77 -3.95
C GLU A 92 9.50 -13.43 -4.51
N ASP A 93 8.79 -13.46 -5.64
CA ASP A 93 8.27 -12.26 -6.29
C ASP A 93 6.78 -12.46 -6.61
N MET A 94 5.98 -11.40 -6.49
CA MET A 94 4.67 -11.34 -7.12
C MET A 94 4.86 -11.35 -8.65
N VAL A 95 4.18 -12.27 -9.32
CA VAL A 95 4.46 -12.61 -10.72
C VAL A 95 3.77 -11.65 -11.67
N ASN A 96 4.52 -11.08 -12.62
CA ASN A 96 3.94 -10.43 -13.79
C ASN A 96 3.31 -11.52 -14.69
N LEU A 97 1.98 -11.50 -14.79
CA LEU A 97 1.16 -12.47 -15.50
C LEU A 97 1.08 -12.17 -17.01
N PRO A 98 0.64 -13.13 -17.84
CA PRO A 98 0.46 -12.88 -19.26
C PRO A 98 -0.36 -11.63 -19.54
N ASN A 99 0.13 -10.80 -20.45
CA ASN A 99 -0.45 -9.52 -20.80
C ASN A 99 -1.70 -9.70 -21.68
N TRP A 100 -2.85 -9.28 -21.21
CA TRP A 100 -4.10 -9.32 -21.96
C TRP A 100 -4.34 -8.06 -22.81
N LEU A 101 -3.58 -6.99 -22.56
CA LEU A 101 -3.82 -5.65 -23.07
C LEU A 101 -3.55 -5.48 -24.56
N PRO A 102 -2.55 -6.13 -25.22
CA PRO A 102 -2.14 -5.79 -26.57
C PRO A 102 -3.30 -5.65 -27.57
N LEU A 103 -3.46 -4.44 -28.11
CA LEU A 103 -4.34 -4.09 -29.20
C LEU A 103 -3.65 -3.02 -30.05
N ARG A 104 -3.20 -3.40 -31.25
CA ARG A 104 -2.42 -2.56 -32.16
C ARG A 104 -3.17 -2.29 -33.42
N VAL A 105 -2.95 -1.14 -34.03
CA VAL A 105 -3.59 -0.73 -35.28
C VAL A 105 -2.53 -0.30 -36.28
N ARG A 106 -2.73 -0.64 -37.55
CA ARG A 106 -1.95 -0.08 -38.66
C ARG A 106 -2.84 0.27 -39.83
N THR A 107 -2.44 1.27 -40.60
CA THR A 107 -3.13 1.72 -41.80
C THR A 107 -2.57 0.97 -43.01
N GLY A 108 -3.47 0.29 -43.77
CA GLY A 108 -3.06 -0.51 -44.95
C GLY A 108 -1.98 -1.55 -44.63
N THR A 109 -0.84 -1.48 -45.30
CA THR A 109 0.34 -2.31 -45.08
C THR A 109 1.48 -1.62 -44.34
N GLY A 110 1.20 -0.46 -43.73
CA GLY A 110 2.18 0.34 -42.98
C GLY A 110 2.64 -0.32 -41.68
N THR A 111 3.46 0.39 -40.93
CA THR A 111 3.93 -0.04 -39.60
C THR A 111 2.83 0.09 -38.54
N TRP A 112 2.96 -0.66 -37.42
CA TRP A 112 2.04 -0.56 -36.30
C TRP A 112 2.17 0.80 -35.63
N LEU A 113 1.05 1.50 -35.47
CA LEU A 113 0.99 2.82 -34.82
C LEU A 113 1.37 2.70 -33.35
N THR A 114 2.39 3.45 -32.94
CA THR A 114 2.80 3.62 -31.54
C THR A 114 3.20 5.09 -31.31
N PRO A 115 3.06 5.62 -30.10
CA PRO A 115 3.43 7.02 -29.82
C PRO A 115 4.95 7.27 -29.94
N ASP A 116 5.78 6.22 -29.83
CA ASP A 116 7.24 6.33 -29.91
C ASP A 116 7.78 6.37 -31.35
N THR A 117 7.02 5.88 -32.31
CA THR A 117 7.48 5.71 -33.69
C THR A 117 6.72 6.53 -34.71
N HIS A 118 5.56 7.07 -34.35
CA HIS A 118 4.70 7.85 -35.24
C HIS A 118 4.47 9.26 -34.70
N THR A 119 4.06 10.16 -35.61
CA THR A 119 3.70 11.52 -35.22
C THR A 119 2.41 11.51 -34.42
N VAL A 120 2.50 11.98 -33.19
CA VAL A 120 1.36 12.18 -32.28
C VAL A 120 0.92 13.64 -32.36
N LEU A 121 -0.23 13.90 -32.99
CA LEU A 121 -0.79 15.24 -33.16
C LEU A 121 -1.58 15.69 -31.91
N ALA A 122 -2.18 14.76 -31.20
CA ALA A 122 -2.86 15.01 -29.93
C ALA A 122 -2.79 13.76 -29.07
N HIS A 123 -2.61 13.92 -27.77
CA HIS A 123 -2.65 12.84 -26.78
C HIS A 123 -3.30 13.36 -25.50
N ARG A 124 -4.26 12.59 -24.99
CA ARG A 124 -4.89 12.82 -23.69
C ARG A 124 -5.17 11.47 -23.05
N GLN A 125 -4.81 11.36 -21.78
CA GLN A 125 -5.14 10.19 -20.94
C GLN A 125 -5.86 10.68 -19.69
N SER A 126 -7.03 10.11 -19.40
CA SER A 126 -7.91 10.54 -18.31
C SER A 126 -8.38 9.32 -17.50
N LEU A 127 -8.02 9.29 -16.21
CA LEU A 127 -8.54 8.33 -15.24
C LEU A 127 -9.78 8.94 -14.58
N ASP A 128 -10.95 8.33 -14.82
CA ASP A 128 -12.18 8.65 -14.10
C ASP A 128 -12.24 7.82 -12.81
N LEU A 129 -11.96 8.47 -11.69
CA LEU A 129 -11.93 7.85 -10.36
C LEU A 129 -13.31 7.34 -9.93
N ARG A 130 -14.37 8.05 -10.34
CA ARG A 130 -15.74 7.70 -9.95
C ARG A 130 -16.20 6.39 -10.58
N SER A 131 -15.89 6.21 -11.85
CA SER A 131 -16.27 5.02 -12.60
C SER A 131 -15.16 3.96 -12.67
N GLY A 132 -13.95 4.24 -12.20
CA GLY A 132 -12.83 3.30 -12.30
C GLY A 132 -12.42 2.96 -13.74
N THR A 133 -12.53 3.92 -14.66
CA THR A 133 -12.22 3.73 -16.08
C THR A 133 -11.04 4.60 -16.51
N LEU A 134 -10.23 4.07 -17.44
CA LEU A 134 -9.15 4.80 -18.07
C LEU A 134 -9.51 5.07 -19.53
N GLU A 135 -9.66 6.36 -19.88
CA GLU A 135 -9.85 6.81 -21.24
C GLU A 135 -8.53 7.34 -21.79
N ARG A 136 -8.21 6.98 -23.02
CA ARG A 136 -7.08 7.51 -23.76
C ARG A 136 -7.54 7.91 -25.16
N VAL A 137 -7.15 9.10 -25.61
CA VAL A 137 -7.46 9.62 -26.95
C VAL A 137 -6.15 10.06 -27.59
N VAL A 138 -5.82 9.46 -28.73
CA VAL A 138 -4.62 9.78 -29.51
C VAL A 138 -4.98 10.04 -30.94
N ARG A 139 -4.41 11.10 -31.52
CA ARG A 139 -4.45 11.35 -32.95
C ARG A 139 -3.08 11.08 -33.55
N TYR A 140 -2.99 10.04 -34.35
CA TYR A 140 -1.81 9.67 -35.10
C TYR A 140 -1.81 10.27 -36.51
N GLU A 141 -0.62 10.58 -37.01
CA GLU A 141 -0.37 10.79 -38.45
C GLU A 141 0.65 9.73 -38.88
N ASP A 142 0.27 8.90 -39.87
CA ASP A 142 1.13 7.86 -40.38
C ASP A 142 2.14 8.37 -41.42
N GLU A 143 2.97 7.46 -41.96
CA GLU A 143 4.01 7.78 -42.92
C GLU A 143 3.50 8.38 -44.25
N GLU A 144 2.22 8.16 -44.58
CA GLU A 144 1.54 8.70 -45.76
C GLU A 144 0.74 9.99 -45.46
N GLY A 145 0.83 10.51 -44.25
CA GLY A 145 0.12 11.71 -43.79
C GLY A 145 -1.37 11.46 -43.50
N ARG A 146 -1.81 10.19 -43.37
CA ARG A 146 -3.18 9.86 -43.01
C ARG A 146 -3.39 10.02 -41.51
N ARG A 147 -4.49 10.68 -41.11
CA ARG A 147 -4.80 10.97 -39.72
C ARG A 147 -5.83 9.98 -39.21
N LEU A 148 -5.52 9.35 -38.07
CA LEU A 148 -6.38 8.39 -37.39
C LEU A 148 -6.55 8.81 -35.94
N ASP A 149 -7.81 8.98 -35.50
CA ASP A 149 -8.14 9.08 -34.09
C ASP A 149 -8.33 7.67 -33.54
N VAL A 150 -7.67 7.40 -32.43
CA VAL A 150 -7.81 6.19 -31.64
C VAL A 150 -8.29 6.61 -30.25
N ARG A 151 -9.53 6.28 -29.91
CA ARG A 151 -10.09 6.47 -28.57
C ARG A 151 -10.24 5.11 -27.90
N GLN A 152 -9.70 4.98 -26.71
CA GLN A 152 -9.70 3.74 -25.94
C GLN A 152 -10.34 3.98 -24.58
N VAL A 153 -11.28 3.09 -24.17
CA VAL A 153 -11.86 3.06 -22.83
C VAL A 153 -11.64 1.69 -22.25
N ARG A 154 -11.00 1.62 -21.09
CA ARG A 154 -10.57 0.39 -20.45
C ARG A 154 -11.08 0.31 -19.02
N LEU A 155 -11.40 -0.91 -18.57
CA LEU A 155 -11.77 -1.22 -17.20
C LEU A 155 -11.22 -2.59 -16.77
N VAL A 156 -10.91 -2.73 -15.49
CA VAL A 156 -10.79 -3.99 -14.77
C VAL A 156 -12.04 -4.08 -13.90
N HIS A 157 -12.89 -5.07 -14.19
CA HIS A 157 -14.29 -5.03 -13.79
C HIS A 157 -14.45 -5.17 -12.27
N MET A 158 -15.13 -4.21 -11.62
CA MET A 158 -15.25 -4.19 -10.16
C MET A 158 -16.33 -5.14 -9.62
N ALA A 159 -17.39 -5.44 -10.37
CA ALA A 159 -18.42 -6.38 -9.94
C ALA A 159 -18.06 -7.85 -10.25
N ASP A 160 -17.18 -8.08 -11.22
CA ASP A 160 -16.71 -9.41 -11.63
C ASP A 160 -15.17 -9.47 -11.52
N PRO A 161 -14.62 -10.17 -10.50
CA PRO A 161 -13.20 -10.11 -10.21
C PRO A 161 -12.30 -10.64 -11.31
N HIS A 162 -12.83 -11.40 -12.25
CA HIS A 162 -12.03 -12.09 -13.27
C HIS A 162 -12.04 -11.41 -14.64
N VAL A 163 -12.85 -10.36 -14.85
CA VAL A 163 -13.08 -9.76 -16.17
C VAL A 163 -12.36 -8.41 -16.31
N ALA A 164 -11.79 -8.18 -17.49
CA ALA A 164 -11.36 -6.87 -17.95
C ALA A 164 -11.89 -6.62 -19.36
N ALA A 165 -12.07 -5.36 -19.73
CA ALA A 165 -12.54 -4.97 -21.05
C ALA A 165 -11.83 -3.72 -21.58
N LEU A 166 -11.68 -3.69 -22.91
CA LEU A 166 -11.09 -2.58 -23.65
C LEU A 166 -11.95 -2.32 -24.88
N ARG A 167 -12.51 -1.14 -24.98
CA ARG A 167 -13.12 -0.61 -26.21
C ARG A 167 -12.13 0.27 -26.93
N THR A 168 -11.99 0.08 -28.23
CA THR A 168 -11.20 0.93 -29.13
C THR A 168 -12.09 1.44 -30.25
N GLU A 169 -12.17 2.75 -30.40
CA GLU A 169 -12.89 3.45 -31.46
C GLU A 169 -11.88 4.07 -32.44
N LEU A 170 -12.06 3.80 -33.72
CA LEU A 170 -11.18 4.22 -34.80
C LEU A 170 -11.94 5.17 -35.71
N THR A 171 -11.40 6.38 -35.96
CA THR A 171 -12.00 7.37 -36.84
C THR A 171 -10.98 7.95 -37.79
N ALA A 172 -11.14 7.72 -39.09
CA ALA A 172 -10.28 8.29 -40.13
C ALA A 172 -10.66 9.75 -40.41
N HIS A 173 -9.69 10.62 -40.66
CA HIS A 173 -9.89 12.02 -40.99
C HIS A 173 -9.31 12.38 -42.34
N GLY A 174 -10.17 12.74 -43.31
CA GLY A 174 -9.80 13.16 -44.65
C GLY A 174 -9.41 12.00 -45.56
N TRP A 175 -9.68 10.74 -45.16
CA TRP A 175 -9.38 9.57 -45.98
C TRP A 175 -10.36 8.43 -45.68
N SER A 176 -10.43 7.45 -46.60
CA SER A 176 -11.13 6.18 -46.43
C SER A 176 -10.23 5.05 -46.90
N GLY A 177 -10.26 3.91 -46.25
CA GLY A 177 -9.38 2.81 -46.59
C GLY A 177 -9.40 1.67 -45.58
N GLU A 178 -8.51 0.72 -45.74
CA GLU A 178 -8.40 -0.42 -44.84
C GLU A 178 -7.44 -0.12 -43.66
N VAL A 179 -7.80 -0.63 -42.51
CA VAL A 179 -6.91 -0.76 -41.34
C VAL A 179 -6.87 -2.21 -40.89
N GLU A 180 -5.73 -2.60 -40.32
CA GLU A 180 -5.60 -3.89 -39.66
C GLU A 180 -5.48 -3.66 -38.16
N VAL A 181 -6.27 -4.39 -37.37
CA VAL A 181 -6.23 -4.39 -35.91
C VAL A 181 -5.73 -5.76 -35.45
N GLU A 182 -4.71 -5.79 -34.60
CA GLU A 182 -4.25 -6.98 -33.91
C GLU A 182 -4.68 -6.92 -32.45
N SER A 183 -5.42 -7.92 -32.00
CA SER A 183 -5.77 -8.13 -30.59
C SER A 183 -5.10 -9.40 -30.09
N ALA A 184 -4.20 -9.31 -29.11
CA ALA A 184 -3.37 -10.43 -28.70
C ALA A 184 -3.33 -10.67 -27.19
N LEU A 185 -2.95 -11.90 -26.82
CA LEU A 185 -2.48 -12.30 -25.51
C LEU A 185 -0.99 -12.60 -25.60
N ASP A 186 -0.19 -12.11 -24.64
CA ASP A 186 1.26 -12.24 -24.66
C ASP A 186 1.79 -12.83 -23.35
N GLY A 187 2.40 -14.00 -23.42
CA GLY A 187 3.03 -14.71 -22.31
C GLY A 187 4.54 -14.53 -22.20
N THR A 188 5.16 -13.69 -23.04
CA THR A 188 6.62 -13.45 -23.01
C THR A 188 7.05 -12.51 -21.90
N VAL A 189 6.14 -12.12 -21.02
CA VAL A 189 6.34 -11.20 -19.89
C VAL A 189 7.40 -11.69 -18.89
N THR A 190 8.05 -10.73 -18.25
CA THR A 190 9.03 -10.98 -17.19
C THR A 190 8.85 -9.94 -16.08
N ASN A 191 9.41 -10.20 -14.90
CA ASN A 191 9.51 -9.19 -13.85
C ASN A 191 10.73 -8.29 -14.13
N ALA A 192 10.52 -7.14 -14.73
CA ALA A 192 11.56 -6.18 -15.11
C ALA A 192 11.22 -4.72 -14.74
N GLY A 193 10.17 -4.52 -13.94
CA GLY A 193 9.67 -3.20 -13.53
C GLY A 193 10.63 -2.42 -12.65
N VAL A 194 11.57 -3.08 -11.96
CA VAL A 194 12.48 -2.47 -10.99
C VAL A 194 13.92 -2.56 -11.44
N ARG A 195 14.52 -1.42 -11.80
CA ARG A 195 15.89 -1.34 -12.33
C ARG A 195 16.96 -1.94 -11.43
N ARG A 196 16.82 -1.82 -10.12
CA ARG A 196 17.79 -2.35 -9.15
C ARG A 196 17.76 -3.89 -9.06
N TYR A 197 16.72 -4.55 -9.58
CA TYR A 197 16.58 -6.02 -9.61
C TYR A 197 17.06 -6.65 -10.91
N ARG A 198 17.57 -5.86 -11.88
CA ARG A 198 17.98 -6.32 -13.21
C ARG A 198 18.99 -7.49 -13.25
N SER A 199 19.73 -7.71 -12.16
CA SER A 199 20.68 -8.82 -12.03
C SER A 199 20.06 -10.09 -11.47
N LEU A 200 18.78 -10.05 -11.11
CA LEU A 200 18.04 -11.18 -10.55
C LEU A 200 17.31 -11.94 -11.66
N ALA A 201 17.06 -13.23 -11.44
CA ALA A 201 16.20 -14.01 -12.30
C ALA A 201 14.78 -13.42 -12.32
N SER A 202 14.18 -13.30 -13.51
CA SER A 202 12.92 -12.57 -13.72
C SER A 202 11.88 -13.34 -14.54
N ARG A 203 12.20 -14.55 -14.98
CA ARG A 203 11.30 -15.39 -15.78
C ARG A 203 10.58 -16.39 -14.89
N HIS A 204 9.36 -16.06 -14.52
CA HIS A 204 8.55 -16.84 -13.59
C HIS A 204 7.64 -17.86 -14.27
N LEU A 205 7.29 -17.66 -15.55
CA LEU A 205 6.31 -18.44 -16.29
C LEU A 205 6.94 -19.56 -17.11
N THR A 206 6.30 -20.73 -17.09
CA THR A 206 6.69 -21.93 -17.84
C THR A 206 5.46 -22.62 -18.43
N HIS A 207 5.67 -23.61 -19.31
CA HIS A 207 4.62 -24.42 -19.93
C HIS A 207 3.55 -23.55 -20.59
N LEU A 208 4.02 -22.51 -21.31
CA LEU A 208 3.13 -21.69 -22.09
C LEU A 208 2.46 -22.53 -23.19
N ARG A 209 1.18 -22.33 -23.33
CA ARG A 209 0.34 -22.90 -24.38
C ARG A 209 -0.66 -21.85 -24.80
N THR A 210 -0.91 -21.78 -26.09
CA THR A 210 -1.85 -20.85 -26.69
C THR A 210 -2.76 -21.58 -27.64
N GLY A 211 -3.85 -20.97 -28.02
CA GLY A 211 -4.76 -21.51 -29.00
C GLY A 211 -6.00 -20.66 -29.20
N GLU A 212 -6.93 -21.23 -29.94
CA GLU A 212 -8.24 -20.67 -30.22
C GLU A 212 -9.34 -21.60 -29.71
N SER A 213 -10.53 -21.05 -29.47
CA SER A 213 -11.70 -21.82 -29.04
C SER A 213 -12.91 -21.49 -29.92
N ALA A 214 -13.81 -20.63 -29.52
CA ALA A 214 -14.91 -20.15 -30.34
C ALA A 214 -14.45 -19.05 -31.32
N PRO A 215 -15.21 -18.73 -32.36
CA PRO A 215 -14.86 -17.64 -33.28
C PRO A 215 -14.57 -16.34 -32.53
N GLY A 216 -13.41 -15.71 -32.82
CA GLY A 216 -12.95 -14.48 -32.16
C GLY A 216 -12.44 -14.67 -30.74
N THR A 217 -12.25 -15.89 -30.25
CA THR A 217 -11.74 -16.17 -28.89
C THR A 217 -10.38 -16.86 -28.97
N VAL A 218 -9.38 -16.20 -28.41
CA VAL A 218 -8.01 -16.73 -28.21
C VAL A 218 -7.75 -16.97 -26.73
N TRP A 219 -6.84 -17.89 -26.42
CA TRP A 219 -6.48 -18.22 -25.05
C TRP A 219 -5.00 -18.48 -24.87
N LEU A 220 -4.53 -18.31 -23.65
CA LEU A 220 -3.19 -18.64 -23.19
C LEU A 220 -3.29 -19.33 -21.84
N SER A 221 -2.54 -20.41 -21.64
CA SER A 221 -2.34 -21.05 -20.35
C SER A 221 -0.87 -21.20 -20.02
N CYS A 222 -0.52 -21.07 -18.76
CA CYS A 222 0.84 -21.27 -18.27
C CYS A 222 0.82 -21.66 -16.80
N ARG A 223 1.99 -21.85 -16.22
CA ARG A 223 2.17 -21.99 -14.77
C ARG A 223 3.44 -21.29 -14.32
N THR A 224 3.47 -20.95 -13.05
CA THR A 224 4.70 -20.47 -12.40
C THR A 224 5.70 -21.61 -12.24
N SER A 225 7.00 -21.28 -12.31
CA SER A 225 8.06 -22.32 -12.45
C SER A 225 8.31 -23.14 -11.19
N THR A 226 8.09 -22.57 -10.00
CA THR A 226 8.41 -23.18 -8.71
C THR A 226 7.18 -23.37 -7.83
N SER A 227 6.31 -22.36 -7.77
CA SER A 227 5.07 -22.43 -6.98
C SER A 227 3.95 -23.22 -7.68
N GLU A 228 4.12 -23.56 -8.95
CA GLU A 228 3.20 -24.38 -9.75
C GLU A 228 1.77 -23.81 -9.87
N VAL A 229 1.59 -22.49 -9.62
CA VAL A 229 0.29 -21.81 -9.80
C VAL A 229 -0.04 -21.83 -11.30
N ARG A 230 -1.14 -22.50 -11.67
CA ARG A 230 -1.65 -22.52 -13.05
C ARG A 230 -2.44 -21.25 -13.32
N ILE A 231 -2.27 -20.69 -14.50
CA ILE A 231 -2.90 -19.46 -14.98
C ILE A 231 -3.64 -19.77 -16.28
N GLY A 232 -4.88 -19.33 -16.38
CA GLY A 232 -5.71 -19.36 -17.58
C GLY A 232 -6.14 -17.96 -17.95
N LEU A 233 -5.85 -17.56 -19.17
CA LEU A 233 -6.22 -16.27 -19.74
C LEU A 233 -6.94 -16.50 -21.07
N ALA A 234 -8.12 -15.90 -21.26
CA ALA A 234 -8.86 -15.93 -22.50
C ALA A 234 -9.29 -14.52 -22.90
N ALA A 235 -9.37 -14.25 -24.19
CA ALA A 235 -9.88 -12.98 -24.70
C ALA A 235 -10.75 -13.20 -25.93
N ARG A 236 -11.88 -12.47 -26.00
CA ARG A 236 -12.78 -12.39 -27.14
C ARG A 236 -12.76 -10.97 -27.69
N THR A 237 -12.56 -10.84 -29.00
CA THR A 237 -12.59 -9.55 -29.69
C THR A 237 -13.68 -9.55 -30.73
N VAL A 238 -14.52 -8.52 -30.70
CA VAL A 238 -15.65 -8.30 -31.61
C VAL A 238 -15.61 -6.89 -32.20
N THR A 239 -16.29 -6.68 -33.31
CA THR A 239 -16.43 -5.35 -33.96
C THR A 239 -17.85 -5.12 -34.38
N ASP A 240 -18.26 -3.87 -34.49
CA ASP A 240 -19.57 -3.43 -34.94
C ASP A 240 -19.74 -3.42 -36.47
N THR A 241 -18.70 -3.79 -37.22
CA THR A 241 -18.71 -3.83 -38.69
C THR A 241 -18.25 -5.20 -39.23
N THR A 242 -18.46 -5.41 -40.52
CA THR A 242 -17.94 -6.61 -41.19
C THR A 242 -16.42 -6.55 -41.25
N ALA A 243 -15.75 -7.59 -40.79
CA ALA A 243 -14.31 -7.72 -40.76
C ALA A 243 -13.83 -9.00 -41.42
N GLY A 244 -12.72 -8.92 -42.17
CA GLY A 244 -11.94 -10.09 -42.47
C GLY A 244 -11.18 -10.51 -41.20
N THR A 245 -11.38 -11.76 -40.77
CA THR A 245 -10.73 -12.27 -39.54
C THR A 245 -9.74 -13.37 -39.83
N SER A 246 -8.57 -13.31 -39.21
CA SER A 246 -7.60 -14.40 -39.17
C SER A 246 -7.04 -14.56 -37.76
N LEU A 247 -6.57 -15.77 -37.44
CA LEU A 247 -6.01 -16.11 -36.15
C LEU A 247 -4.56 -16.60 -36.36
N ALA A 248 -3.69 -16.24 -35.41
CA ALA A 248 -2.32 -16.75 -35.38
C ALA A 248 -1.91 -16.98 -33.91
N HIS A 249 -1.24 -18.08 -33.66
CA HIS A 249 -0.67 -18.38 -32.36
C HIS A 249 0.66 -19.14 -32.49
N ASP A 250 1.52 -18.91 -31.52
CA ASP A 250 2.75 -19.65 -31.28
C ASP A 250 2.78 -20.17 -29.82
N GLU A 251 3.92 -20.61 -29.32
CA GLU A 251 4.00 -21.14 -27.95
C GLU A 251 3.63 -20.13 -26.87
N ALA A 252 3.86 -18.83 -27.09
CA ALA A 252 3.74 -17.78 -26.05
C ALA A 252 2.74 -16.68 -26.39
N ARG A 253 2.26 -16.60 -27.64
CA ARG A 253 1.39 -15.53 -28.11
C ARG A 253 0.22 -16.07 -28.92
N ALA A 254 -0.97 -15.55 -28.64
CA ALA A 254 -2.18 -15.80 -29.44
C ALA A 254 -2.79 -14.48 -29.87
N ALA A 255 -3.07 -14.31 -31.15
CA ALA A 255 -3.55 -13.07 -31.75
C ALA A 255 -4.70 -13.30 -32.73
N GLN A 256 -5.65 -12.39 -32.69
CA GLN A 256 -6.68 -12.21 -33.69
C GLN A 256 -6.39 -10.95 -34.51
N PHE A 257 -6.43 -11.07 -35.83
CA PHE A 257 -6.28 -9.97 -36.77
C PHE A 257 -7.65 -9.66 -37.40
N LEU A 258 -8.02 -8.37 -37.39
CA LEU A 258 -9.23 -7.86 -37.99
C LEU A 258 -8.87 -6.88 -39.10
N ARG A 259 -9.35 -7.11 -40.32
CA ARG A 259 -9.28 -6.14 -41.42
C ARG A 259 -10.59 -5.40 -41.50
N LEU A 260 -10.50 -4.08 -41.28
CA LEU A 260 -11.64 -3.19 -41.16
C LEU A 260 -11.57 -2.13 -42.25
N SER A 261 -12.71 -1.82 -42.86
CA SER A 261 -12.83 -0.69 -43.78
C SER A 261 -13.31 0.54 -43.03
N LEU A 262 -12.51 1.59 -43.00
CA LEU A 262 -12.88 2.89 -42.47
C LEU A 262 -13.38 3.82 -43.58
N ALA A 263 -14.44 4.53 -43.28
CA ALA A 263 -14.93 5.65 -44.10
C ALA A 263 -14.61 6.97 -43.37
N ASP A 264 -14.26 8.02 -44.16
CA ASP A 264 -13.94 9.34 -43.62
C ASP A 264 -15.02 9.85 -42.65
N GLY A 265 -14.59 10.24 -41.46
CA GLY A 265 -15.42 10.75 -40.38
C GLY A 265 -16.35 9.72 -39.72
N ARG A 266 -16.32 8.45 -40.12
CA ARG A 266 -17.10 7.38 -39.49
C ARG A 266 -16.24 6.60 -38.49
N THR A 267 -16.78 6.42 -37.28
CA THR A 267 -16.16 5.61 -36.23
C THR A 267 -16.49 4.15 -36.39
N VAL A 268 -15.48 3.30 -36.22
CA VAL A 268 -15.60 1.83 -36.12
C VAL A 268 -15.13 1.42 -34.73
N THR A 269 -15.89 0.53 -34.08
CA THR A 269 -15.66 0.07 -32.72
C THR A 269 -15.10 -1.36 -32.70
N VAL A 270 -14.10 -1.58 -31.85
CA VAL A 270 -13.52 -2.89 -31.55
C VAL A 270 -13.56 -3.08 -30.04
N ASP A 271 -14.28 -4.10 -29.58
CA ASP A 271 -14.41 -4.45 -28.17
C ASP A 271 -13.64 -5.73 -27.86
N LYS A 272 -12.71 -5.66 -26.92
CA LYS A 272 -11.99 -6.80 -26.37
C LYS A 272 -12.42 -7.05 -24.94
N THR A 273 -12.86 -8.27 -24.65
CA THR A 273 -13.15 -8.74 -23.30
C THR A 273 -12.18 -9.85 -22.94
N ALA A 274 -11.50 -9.74 -21.79
CA ALA A 274 -10.58 -10.73 -21.30
C ALA A 274 -11.02 -11.27 -19.94
N ALA A 275 -10.67 -12.54 -19.65
CA ALA A 275 -10.87 -13.14 -18.34
C ALA A 275 -9.61 -13.86 -17.89
N LEU A 276 -9.25 -13.64 -16.63
CA LEU A 276 -8.08 -14.18 -15.96
C LEU A 276 -8.50 -15.03 -14.76
N HIS A 277 -8.02 -16.25 -14.69
CA HIS A 277 -8.18 -17.15 -13.55
C HIS A 277 -6.85 -17.79 -13.16
N THR A 278 -6.72 -18.12 -11.87
CA THR A 278 -5.58 -18.87 -11.34
C THR A 278 -6.04 -20.13 -10.62
N SER A 279 -5.15 -21.10 -10.42
CA SER A 279 -5.47 -22.31 -9.64
C SER A 279 -5.63 -22.03 -8.14
N ARG A 280 -5.49 -20.77 -7.70
CA ARG A 280 -5.78 -20.31 -6.33
C ARG A 280 -7.24 -19.91 -6.15
N ASP A 281 -7.99 -19.79 -7.24
CA ASP A 281 -9.39 -19.40 -7.19
C ASP A 281 -10.25 -20.51 -6.60
N PRO A 282 -11.19 -20.18 -5.70
CA PRO A 282 -12.14 -21.16 -5.17
C PRO A 282 -13.16 -21.59 -6.24
N ALA A 283 -13.73 -22.77 -6.06
CA ALA A 283 -14.88 -23.29 -6.83
C ALA A 283 -14.65 -23.42 -8.34
N ILE A 284 -13.41 -23.57 -8.80
CA ILE A 284 -13.07 -23.91 -10.19
C ILE A 284 -12.30 -25.25 -10.27
N SER A 285 -12.41 -25.96 -11.39
CA SER A 285 -11.61 -27.17 -11.62
C SER A 285 -10.33 -26.90 -12.40
N ASP A 286 -10.40 -25.97 -13.35
CA ASP A 286 -9.28 -25.58 -14.21
C ASP A 286 -9.35 -24.10 -14.59
N PRO A 287 -8.26 -23.34 -14.44
CA PRO A 287 -8.25 -21.90 -14.73
C PRO A 287 -8.55 -21.54 -16.18
N LEU A 288 -8.03 -22.34 -17.15
CA LEU A 288 -8.29 -22.05 -18.56
C LEU A 288 -9.75 -22.28 -18.93
N HIS A 289 -10.35 -23.38 -18.46
CA HIS A 289 -11.77 -23.65 -18.68
C HIS A 289 -12.65 -22.56 -18.06
N ALA A 290 -12.30 -22.12 -16.85
CA ALA A 290 -13.02 -21.03 -16.18
C ALA A 290 -12.92 -19.71 -16.97
N ALA A 291 -11.72 -19.37 -17.48
CA ALA A 291 -11.51 -18.16 -18.28
C ALA A 291 -12.29 -18.20 -19.61
N LEU A 292 -12.29 -19.34 -20.30
CA LEU A 292 -13.02 -19.54 -21.56
C LEU A 292 -14.53 -19.43 -21.35
N ASP A 293 -15.06 -20.07 -20.30
CA ASP A 293 -16.48 -20.02 -19.95
C ASP A 293 -16.88 -18.57 -19.58
N ARG A 294 -16.03 -17.86 -18.82
CA ARG A 294 -16.32 -16.49 -18.41
C ARG A 294 -16.35 -15.53 -19.58
N VAL A 295 -15.39 -15.58 -20.49
CA VAL A 295 -15.35 -14.78 -21.71
C VAL A 295 -16.54 -15.12 -22.63
N GLY A 296 -16.89 -16.42 -22.75
CA GLY A 296 -18.02 -16.88 -23.55
C GLY A 296 -19.35 -16.31 -23.08
N ARG A 297 -19.52 -16.11 -21.78
CA ARG A 297 -20.76 -15.58 -21.15
C ARG A 297 -20.72 -14.07 -20.88
N ALA A 298 -19.58 -13.43 -21.09
CA ALA A 298 -19.45 -12.01 -20.84
C ALA A 298 -20.42 -11.20 -21.72
N PRO A 299 -21.19 -10.26 -21.14
CA PRO A 299 -22.10 -9.40 -21.89
C PRO A 299 -21.33 -8.40 -22.78
N ALA A 300 -22.06 -7.55 -23.49
CA ALA A 300 -21.48 -6.49 -24.29
C ALA A 300 -20.77 -5.43 -23.40
N PHE A 301 -19.88 -4.65 -24.01
CA PHE A 301 -19.09 -3.64 -23.29
C PHE A 301 -19.94 -2.64 -22.50
N GLU A 302 -21.06 -2.19 -23.03
CA GLU A 302 -21.96 -1.25 -22.34
C GLU A 302 -22.56 -1.83 -21.05
N GLU A 303 -22.92 -3.12 -21.07
CA GLU A 303 -23.47 -3.79 -19.88
C GLU A 303 -22.36 -4.04 -18.84
N LEU A 304 -21.14 -4.41 -19.29
CA LEU A 304 -19.96 -4.49 -18.41
C LEU A 304 -19.67 -3.14 -17.79
N LEU A 305 -19.67 -2.06 -18.57
CA LEU A 305 -19.42 -0.71 -18.06
C LEU A 305 -20.50 -0.26 -17.07
N ALA A 306 -21.78 -0.57 -17.34
CA ALA A 306 -22.87 -0.20 -16.45
C ALA A 306 -22.78 -0.91 -15.09
N SER A 307 -22.56 -2.24 -15.07
CA SER A 307 -22.39 -3.00 -13.83
C SER A 307 -21.11 -2.63 -13.07
N HIS A 308 -20.02 -2.34 -13.79
CA HIS A 308 -18.78 -1.84 -13.24
C HIS A 308 -18.97 -0.49 -12.51
N ARG A 309 -19.64 0.48 -13.16
CA ARG A 309 -19.96 1.77 -12.55
C ARG A 309 -20.80 1.62 -11.29
N THR A 310 -21.82 0.76 -11.32
CA THR A 310 -22.65 0.50 -10.14
C THR A 310 -21.84 -0.02 -8.97
N ALA A 311 -20.90 -0.94 -9.22
CA ALA A 311 -20.02 -1.46 -8.17
C ALA A 311 -19.10 -0.38 -7.59
N TRP A 312 -18.51 0.47 -8.43
CA TRP A 312 -17.70 1.61 -7.96
C TRP A 312 -18.54 2.62 -7.16
N GLU A 313 -19.75 2.94 -7.59
CA GLU A 313 -20.67 3.82 -6.85
C GLU A 313 -21.02 3.26 -5.46
N GLN A 314 -21.10 1.93 -5.32
CA GLN A 314 -21.28 1.28 -4.03
C GLN A 314 -20.06 1.45 -3.13
N LEU A 315 -18.85 1.27 -3.67
CA LEU A 315 -17.61 1.49 -2.92
C LEU A 315 -17.49 2.94 -2.44
N TRP A 316 -17.71 3.91 -3.33
CA TRP A 316 -17.65 5.33 -2.99
C TRP A 316 -18.63 5.72 -1.90
N ARG A 317 -19.87 5.23 -1.94
CA ARG A 317 -20.87 5.50 -0.88
C ARG A 317 -20.43 5.04 0.51
N ASN A 318 -19.61 3.99 0.58
CA ASN A 318 -19.14 3.42 1.85
C ASN A 318 -17.83 4.05 2.33
N ALA A 319 -17.08 4.71 1.48
CA ALA A 319 -15.71 5.11 1.78
C ALA A 319 -15.36 6.55 1.38
N GLU A 320 -16.28 7.30 0.74
CA GLU A 320 -15.96 8.65 0.27
C GLU A 320 -15.59 9.58 1.44
N LEU A 321 -14.48 10.28 1.24
CA LEU A 321 -14.00 11.33 2.11
C LEU A 321 -14.32 12.68 1.43
N ASP A 322 -15.23 13.45 2.00
CA ASP A 322 -15.60 14.77 1.50
C ASP A 322 -14.65 15.83 2.04
N VAL A 323 -13.77 16.32 1.17
CA VAL A 323 -12.82 17.39 1.44
C VAL A 323 -12.96 18.43 0.34
N PRO A 324 -13.55 19.62 0.61
CA PRO A 324 -13.98 20.55 -0.43
C PRO A 324 -12.84 21.37 -1.05
N ASN A 325 -11.61 21.25 -0.60
CA ASN A 325 -10.46 22.02 -1.06
C ASN A 325 -9.58 21.27 -2.10
N SER A 326 -8.41 21.84 -2.44
CA SER A 326 -7.47 21.29 -3.41
C SER A 326 -6.86 19.92 -3.04
N ALA A 327 -6.94 19.51 -1.78
CA ALA A 327 -6.52 18.18 -1.33
C ALA A 327 -7.56 17.09 -1.69
N GLY A 328 -8.82 17.44 -1.89
CA GLY A 328 -9.90 16.50 -2.17
C GLY A 328 -9.64 15.58 -3.37
N PRO A 329 -9.26 16.09 -4.56
CA PRO A 329 -8.91 15.24 -5.71
C PRO A 329 -7.76 14.27 -5.45
N VAL A 330 -6.74 14.69 -4.69
CA VAL A 330 -5.58 13.86 -4.31
C VAL A 330 -6.01 12.75 -3.37
N LEU A 331 -6.78 13.08 -2.33
CA LEU A 331 -7.31 12.08 -1.40
C LEU A 331 -8.22 11.07 -2.09
N ARG A 332 -9.00 11.49 -3.10
CA ARG A 332 -9.79 10.56 -3.93
C ARG A 332 -8.90 9.64 -4.78
N LEU A 333 -7.80 10.15 -5.34
CA LEU A 333 -6.84 9.29 -6.04
C LEU A 333 -6.21 8.26 -5.08
N HIS A 334 -5.82 8.68 -3.88
CA HIS A 334 -5.30 7.78 -2.86
C HIS A 334 -6.33 6.71 -2.48
N LEU A 335 -7.57 7.12 -2.22
CA LEU A 335 -8.66 6.20 -1.91
C LEU A 335 -8.95 5.25 -3.07
N PHE A 336 -8.96 5.74 -4.31
CA PHE A 336 -9.11 4.91 -5.49
C PHE A 336 -8.06 3.79 -5.54
N HIS A 337 -6.78 4.11 -5.28
CA HIS A 337 -5.71 3.12 -5.25
C HIS A 337 -5.86 2.11 -4.10
N VAL A 338 -6.32 2.55 -2.93
CA VAL A 338 -6.63 1.65 -1.82
C VAL A 338 -7.75 0.69 -2.20
N LEU A 339 -8.88 1.20 -2.72
CA LEU A 339 -10.06 0.41 -3.06
C LEU A 339 -9.83 -0.56 -4.23
N GLN A 340 -9.04 -0.19 -5.24
CA GLN A 340 -8.73 -1.11 -6.33
C GLN A 340 -7.72 -2.20 -5.94
N THR A 341 -6.90 -1.97 -4.91
CA THR A 341 -5.94 -2.95 -4.40
C THR A 341 -6.59 -3.90 -3.39
N LEU A 342 -7.46 -3.36 -2.54
CA LEU A 342 -8.08 -4.03 -1.39
C LEU A 342 -9.60 -3.83 -1.41
N SER A 343 -10.24 -4.34 -2.46
CA SER A 343 -11.71 -4.30 -2.64
C SER A 343 -12.40 -5.39 -1.81
N PRO A 344 -13.73 -5.43 -1.78
CA PRO A 344 -14.47 -6.54 -1.16
C PRO A 344 -14.07 -7.93 -1.68
N HIS A 345 -13.58 -8.07 -2.93
CA HIS A 345 -13.07 -9.35 -3.46
C HIS A 345 -11.85 -9.87 -2.69
N THR A 346 -11.09 -8.99 -2.07
CA THR A 346 -9.95 -9.38 -1.23
C THR A 346 -10.39 -10.20 -0.01
N ALA A 347 -11.64 -10.05 0.44
CA ALA A 347 -12.16 -10.80 1.60
C ALA A 347 -12.20 -12.32 1.38
N ASP A 348 -12.27 -12.77 0.13
CA ASP A 348 -12.32 -14.19 -0.24
C ASP A 348 -10.92 -14.77 -0.56
N LEU A 349 -9.86 -13.97 -0.43
CA LEU A 349 -8.50 -14.34 -0.81
C LEU A 349 -7.60 -14.60 0.39
N ASP A 350 -6.57 -15.44 0.20
CA ASP A 350 -5.46 -15.59 1.15
C ASP A 350 -4.30 -14.67 0.76
N VAL A 351 -4.43 -13.38 1.08
CA VAL A 351 -3.47 -12.33 0.74
C VAL A 351 -3.31 -11.34 1.88
N GLY A 352 -2.16 -10.65 1.92
CA GLY A 352 -1.92 -9.49 2.76
C GLY A 352 -1.86 -8.19 1.96
N VAL A 353 -1.51 -7.10 2.61
CA VAL A 353 -1.39 -5.77 1.99
C VAL A 353 -0.10 -5.68 1.19
N PRO A 354 -0.15 -5.59 -0.15
CA PRO A 354 1.05 -5.38 -0.95
C PRO A 354 1.52 -3.93 -0.81
N ALA A 355 2.75 -3.72 -0.34
CA ALA A 355 3.28 -2.38 -0.04
C ALA A 355 3.26 -1.42 -1.24
N ARG A 356 3.31 -1.96 -2.47
CA ARG A 356 3.38 -1.19 -3.73
C ARG A 356 2.14 -1.36 -4.62
N GLY A 357 0.98 -1.69 -4.04
CA GLY A 357 -0.23 -2.03 -4.78
C GLY A 357 -0.12 -3.33 -5.57
N LEU A 358 -1.18 -3.71 -6.29
CA LEU A 358 -1.19 -4.91 -7.15
C LEU A 358 -0.53 -4.69 -8.52
N HIS A 359 0.36 -3.71 -8.67
CA HIS A 359 0.95 -3.35 -9.97
C HIS A 359 2.42 -2.94 -9.84
N GLY A 360 2.98 -3.04 -8.64
CA GLY A 360 4.34 -2.64 -8.35
C GLY A 360 5.22 -3.82 -7.98
N GLU A 361 6.36 -3.94 -8.66
CA GLU A 361 7.37 -4.95 -8.37
C GLU A 361 8.39 -4.51 -7.32
N ALA A 362 8.41 -3.23 -6.92
CA ALA A 362 9.24 -2.80 -5.81
C ALA A 362 8.82 -3.54 -4.54
N TYR A 363 9.79 -3.87 -3.70
CA TYR A 363 9.62 -4.79 -2.57
C TYR A 363 9.00 -6.14 -2.96
N ARG A 364 9.09 -6.53 -4.24
CA ARG A 364 8.63 -7.83 -4.78
C ARG A 364 7.15 -8.12 -4.56
N GLY A 365 6.35 -7.09 -4.30
CA GLY A 365 4.93 -7.24 -3.95
C GLY A 365 4.69 -7.83 -2.56
N HIS A 366 5.71 -7.81 -1.68
CA HIS A 366 5.61 -8.37 -0.34
C HIS A 366 4.72 -7.54 0.60
N VAL A 367 4.33 -8.20 1.68
CA VAL A 367 3.55 -7.67 2.79
C VAL A 367 4.51 -7.24 3.90
N PHE A 368 4.41 -5.98 4.31
CA PHE A 368 5.25 -5.35 5.33
C PHE A 368 4.41 -4.83 6.51
N TRP A 369 4.99 -3.93 7.27
CA TRP A 369 4.32 -3.17 8.32
C TRP A 369 3.40 -2.07 7.78
N ASP A 370 3.34 -1.86 6.47
CA ASP A 370 2.41 -0.94 5.79
C ASP A 370 0.95 -1.18 6.19
N GLU A 371 0.63 -2.38 6.67
CA GLU A 371 -0.66 -2.72 7.28
C GLU A 371 -1.04 -1.77 8.44
N LEU A 372 -0.06 -1.21 9.17
CA LEU A 372 -0.30 -0.21 10.21
C LEU A 372 -0.97 1.07 9.70
N PHE A 373 -0.76 1.39 8.42
CA PHE A 373 -1.30 2.61 7.79
C PHE A 373 -2.56 2.32 6.99
N VAL A 374 -2.77 1.07 6.58
CA VAL A 374 -3.87 0.66 5.71
C VAL A 374 -5.08 0.15 6.51
N LEU A 375 -4.86 -0.76 7.46
CA LEU A 375 -5.95 -1.42 8.18
C LEU A 375 -6.82 -0.44 8.99
N PRO A 376 -6.29 0.57 9.70
CA PRO A 376 -7.12 1.47 10.46
C PRO A 376 -8.20 2.20 9.65
N TYR A 377 -7.92 2.48 8.36
CA TYR A 377 -8.93 3.00 7.45
C TYR A 377 -9.96 1.92 7.09
N LEU A 378 -9.49 0.73 6.69
CA LEU A 378 -10.37 -0.37 6.28
C LEU A 378 -11.24 -0.91 7.43
N ASP A 379 -10.76 -0.90 8.66
CA ASP A 379 -11.51 -1.34 9.85
C ASP A 379 -12.85 -0.62 10.00
N LEU A 380 -12.90 0.64 9.58
CA LEU A 380 -14.06 1.50 9.70
C LEU A 380 -14.88 1.64 8.39
N HIS A 381 -14.41 1.06 7.28
CA HIS A 381 -15.13 1.12 5.99
C HIS A 381 -15.44 -0.26 5.41
N PHE A 382 -14.47 -1.19 5.48
CA PHE A 382 -14.55 -2.54 4.92
C PHE A 382 -13.98 -3.57 5.91
N PRO A 383 -14.58 -3.73 7.10
CA PRO A 383 -14.05 -4.61 8.15
C PRO A 383 -13.92 -6.07 7.72
N GLU A 384 -14.72 -6.54 6.75
CA GLU A 384 -14.59 -7.88 6.16
C GLU A 384 -13.25 -8.05 5.41
N VAL A 385 -12.76 -7.01 4.77
CA VAL A 385 -11.44 -6.99 4.12
C VAL A 385 -10.33 -7.02 5.17
N SER A 386 -10.40 -6.16 6.19
CA SER A 386 -9.46 -6.17 7.31
C SER A 386 -9.39 -7.54 7.99
N ARG A 387 -10.55 -8.17 8.23
CA ARG A 387 -10.64 -9.51 8.82
C ARG A 387 -9.91 -10.56 7.99
N ALA A 388 -10.03 -10.49 6.67
CA ALA A 388 -9.35 -11.42 5.76
C ALA A 388 -7.82 -11.19 5.75
N LEU A 389 -7.38 -9.92 5.72
CA LEU A 389 -5.97 -9.54 5.79
C LEU A 389 -5.32 -9.98 7.12
N LEU A 390 -6.01 -9.80 8.25
CA LEU A 390 -5.56 -10.36 9.52
C LEU A 390 -5.59 -11.90 9.52
N GLY A 391 -6.55 -12.49 8.81
CA GLY A 391 -6.61 -13.94 8.56
C GLY A 391 -5.38 -14.46 7.82
N TYR A 392 -4.80 -13.68 6.90
CA TYR A 392 -3.52 -13.99 6.24
C TYR A 392 -2.40 -14.14 7.28
N ARG A 393 -2.29 -13.22 8.23
CA ARG A 393 -1.29 -13.28 9.33
C ARG A 393 -1.53 -14.47 10.24
N HIS A 394 -2.79 -14.76 10.58
CA HIS A 394 -3.13 -15.93 11.40
C HIS A 394 -2.75 -17.26 10.72
N ARG A 395 -3.02 -17.42 9.41
CA ARG A 395 -2.65 -18.64 8.68
C ARG A 395 -1.14 -18.89 8.64
N ARG A 396 -0.33 -17.86 8.87
CA ARG A 396 1.16 -17.90 8.90
C ARG A 396 1.73 -17.86 10.32
N LEU A 397 0.86 -17.98 11.33
CA LEU A 397 1.27 -17.98 12.75
C LEU A 397 2.18 -19.17 13.08
N GLU A 398 1.89 -20.36 12.54
CA GLU A 398 2.74 -21.53 12.74
C GLU A 398 4.15 -21.30 12.18
N GLN A 399 4.27 -20.72 10.99
CA GLN A 399 5.55 -20.38 10.39
C GLN A 399 6.31 -19.34 11.22
N ALA A 400 5.63 -18.36 11.78
CA ALA A 400 6.23 -17.38 12.68
C ALA A 400 6.70 -18.03 13.99
N CYS A 401 5.99 -19.04 14.49
CA CYS A 401 6.43 -19.83 15.65
C CYS A 401 7.65 -20.72 15.34
N LEU A 402 7.71 -21.30 14.15
CA LEU A 402 8.90 -22.03 13.68
C LEU A 402 10.11 -21.11 13.56
N ALA A 403 9.95 -19.93 12.96
CA ALA A 403 11.02 -18.94 12.84
C ALA A 403 11.58 -18.50 14.21
N ALA A 404 10.71 -18.28 15.19
CA ALA A 404 11.13 -18.00 16.57
C ALA A 404 11.96 -19.13 17.17
N ARG A 405 11.51 -20.37 17.00
CA ARG A 405 12.18 -21.57 17.50
C ARG A 405 13.56 -21.77 16.88
N ASP A 406 13.66 -21.57 15.55
CA ASP A 406 14.93 -21.69 14.82
C ASP A 406 15.93 -20.61 15.27
N ALA A 407 15.42 -19.45 15.70
CA ALA A 407 16.21 -18.37 16.31
C ALA A 407 16.51 -18.58 17.82
N GLY A 408 16.02 -19.66 18.43
CA GLY A 408 16.22 -19.99 19.85
C GLY A 408 15.23 -19.35 20.81
N TYR A 409 14.06 -18.89 20.32
CA TYR A 409 13.02 -18.24 21.12
C TYR A 409 11.70 -19.04 21.09
N THR A 410 10.78 -18.67 21.97
CA THR A 410 9.41 -19.17 21.97
C THR A 410 8.45 -18.09 21.47
N GLY A 411 7.23 -18.48 21.08
CA GLY A 411 6.23 -17.56 20.57
C GLY A 411 6.33 -17.36 19.06
N ALA A 412 5.81 -16.25 18.54
CA ALA A 412 5.74 -15.98 17.12
C ALA A 412 6.64 -14.80 16.70
N MET A 413 7.61 -15.06 15.86
CA MET A 413 8.49 -14.08 15.23
C MET A 413 8.06 -13.92 13.76
N TYR A 414 7.20 -12.94 13.49
CA TYR A 414 6.77 -12.64 12.14
C TYR A 414 7.92 -12.08 11.31
N PRO A 415 8.01 -12.41 9.99
CA PRO A 415 9.04 -11.88 9.11
C PRO A 415 8.83 -10.40 8.83
N TRP A 416 9.92 -9.66 8.60
CA TRP A 416 9.84 -8.27 8.15
C TRP A 416 9.14 -8.16 6.79
N GLN A 417 9.54 -9.01 5.83
CA GLN A 417 8.87 -9.13 4.54
C GLN A 417 8.21 -10.52 4.43
N SER A 418 6.91 -10.54 4.18
CA SER A 418 6.12 -11.75 4.06
C SER A 418 5.59 -11.93 2.64
N GLY A 419 5.70 -13.13 2.11
CA GLY A 419 5.17 -13.53 0.81
C GLY A 419 4.06 -14.58 0.93
N SER A 420 4.18 -15.66 0.16
CA SER A 420 3.14 -16.69 0.07
C SER A 420 3.00 -17.53 1.36
N ASP A 421 4.11 -17.95 1.97
CA ASP A 421 4.14 -18.96 3.04
C ASP A 421 4.48 -18.41 4.44
N GLY A 422 4.84 -17.13 4.53
CA GLY A 422 5.18 -16.48 5.81
C GLY A 422 6.61 -16.66 6.27
N ARG A 423 7.52 -17.18 5.42
CA ARG A 423 8.96 -17.13 5.68
C ARG A 423 9.48 -15.69 5.59
N GLU A 424 10.70 -15.47 6.10
CA GLU A 424 11.40 -14.19 5.95
C GLU A 424 11.88 -14.03 4.50
N GLU A 425 11.33 -13.06 3.79
CA GLU A 425 11.64 -12.78 2.39
C GLU A 425 12.51 -11.53 2.20
N THR A 426 12.98 -10.92 3.29
CA THR A 426 13.92 -9.80 3.21
C THR A 426 15.17 -10.20 2.43
N GLN A 427 15.57 -9.38 1.49
CA GLN A 427 16.79 -9.60 0.71
C GLN A 427 18.03 -9.62 1.64
N GLN A 428 18.99 -10.49 1.32
CA GLN A 428 20.25 -10.59 2.10
C GLN A 428 21.26 -9.51 1.71
N LEU A 429 21.17 -9.04 0.47
CA LEU A 429 22.05 -8.03 -0.11
C LEU A 429 21.22 -6.95 -0.79
N HIS A 430 21.62 -5.71 -0.66
CA HIS A 430 21.07 -4.61 -1.43
C HIS A 430 22.15 -3.87 -2.24
N LEU A 431 21.75 -3.38 -3.40
CA LEU A 431 22.63 -2.59 -4.27
C LEU A 431 22.54 -1.11 -3.90
N ASN A 432 23.65 -0.47 -3.58
CA ASN A 432 23.71 0.99 -3.60
C ASN A 432 23.96 1.46 -5.05
N PRO A 433 22.96 2.06 -5.73
CA PRO A 433 23.14 2.46 -7.12
C PRO A 433 24.16 3.61 -7.31
N ARG A 434 24.49 4.34 -6.24
CA ARG A 434 25.44 5.46 -6.28
C ARG A 434 26.88 4.97 -6.28
N SER A 435 27.22 3.97 -5.47
CA SER A 435 28.55 3.37 -5.42
C SER A 435 28.72 2.13 -6.31
N GLY A 436 27.61 1.52 -6.75
CA GLY A 436 27.59 0.25 -7.48
C GLY A 436 27.92 -0.98 -6.62
N ARG A 437 28.02 -0.82 -5.30
CA ARG A 437 28.38 -1.90 -4.37
C ARG A 437 27.15 -2.64 -3.86
N TRP A 438 27.29 -3.96 -3.73
CA TRP A 438 26.35 -4.80 -3.00
C TRP A 438 26.74 -4.84 -1.52
N LEU A 439 25.79 -4.59 -0.65
CA LEU A 439 25.95 -4.45 0.80
C LEU A 439 25.01 -5.42 1.51
N PRO A 440 25.39 -5.94 2.70
CA PRO A 440 24.48 -6.71 3.53
C PRO A 440 23.21 -5.91 3.85
N ASP A 441 22.08 -6.59 3.88
CA ASP A 441 20.80 -6.03 4.30
C ASP A 441 20.40 -6.66 5.65
N HIS A 442 20.23 -5.81 6.66
CA HIS A 442 19.90 -6.23 8.02
C HIS A 442 18.44 -5.95 8.41
N SER A 443 17.59 -5.56 7.46
CA SER A 443 16.18 -5.23 7.69
C SER A 443 15.39 -6.39 8.33
N ARG A 444 15.82 -7.65 8.16
CA ARG A 444 15.22 -8.82 8.85
C ARG A 444 15.24 -8.72 10.38
N LEU A 445 16.04 -7.81 10.96
CA LEU A 445 16.11 -7.54 12.41
C LEU A 445 15.01 -6.56 12.87
N GLN A 446 14.12 -6.13 11.98
CA GLN A 446 12.96 -5.29 12.29
C GLN A 446 11.81 -6.13 12.88
N HIS A 447 12.05 -6.74 14.05
CA HIS A 447 11.07 -7.61 14.72
C HIS A 447 9.82 -6.86 15.21
N HIS A 448 9.84 -5.54 15.22
CA HIS A 448 8.68 -4.70 15.55
C HIS A 448 7.46 -4.94 14.62
N VAL A 449 7.64 -5.58 13.46
CA VAL A 449 6.52 -6.03 12.62
C VAL A 449 5.56 -6.95 13.39
N GLY A 450 6.05 -7.77 14.33
CA GLY A 450 5.19 -8.56 15.22
C GLY A 450 4.30 -7.66 16.08
N SER A 451 4.83 -6.57 16.62
CA SER A 451 4.02 -5.57 17.35
C SER A 451 2.99 -4.88 16.45
N ALA A 452 3.32 -4.64 15.17
CA ALA A 452 2.38 -4.10 14.18
C ALA A 452 1.21 -5.07 13.94
N VAL A 453 1.47 -6.36 13.77
CA VAL A 453 0.42 -7.39 13.63
C VAL A 453 -0.49 -7.44 14.87
N ALA A 454 0.10 -7.37 16.06
CA ALA A 454 -0.65 -7.33 17.32
C ALA A 454 -1.50 -6.05 17.43
N TYR A 455 -0.94 -4.89 17.07
CA TYR A 455 -1.65 -3.61 17.08
C TYR A 455 -2.86 -3.63 16.13
N ASN A 456 -2.67 -4.06 14.89
CA ASN A 456 -3.74 -4.16 13.90
C ASN A 456 -4.84 -5.13 14.34
N THR A 457 -4.46 -6.28 14.91
CA THR A 457 -5.43 -7.27 15.46
C THR A 457 -6.29 -6.62 16.55
N TRP A 458 -5.68 -5.88 17.46
CA TRP A 458 -6.38 -5.20 18.54
C TRP A 458 -7.27 -4.08 18.03
N GLN A 459 -6.74 -3.20 17.15
CA GLN A 459 -7.51 -2.07 16.60
C GLN A 459 -8.73 -2.53 15.81
N TYR A 460 -8.59 -3.58 15.01
CA TYR A 460 -9.72 -4.20 14.32
C TYR A 460 -10.82 -4.63 15.29
N CYS A 461 -10.47 -5.34 16.36
CA CYS A 461 -11.45 -5.80 17.34
C CYS A 461 -12.12 -4.65 18.12
N GLU A 462 -11.38 -3.58 18.44
CA GLU A 462 -11.91 -2.38 19.11
C GLU A 462 -12.87 -1.60 18.18
N ALA A 463 -12.52 -1.45 16.91
CA ALA A 463 -13.32 -0.71 15.93
C ALA A 463 -14.62 -1.45 15.59
N THR A 464 -14.54 -2.76 15.38
CA THR A 464 -15.65 -3.57 14.87
C THR A 464 -16.51 -4.23 15.96
N GLY A 465 -15.91 -4.52 17.12
CA GLY A 465 -16.54 -5.34 18.13
C GLY A 465 -16.57 -6.85 17.79
N ASP A 466 -15.77 -7.31 16.80
CA ASP A 466 -15.71 -8.72 16.37
C ASP A 466 -15.06 -9.61 17.45
N THR A 467 -15.84 -9.95 18.47
CA THR A 467 -15.41 -10.83 19.54
C THR A 467 -15.17 -12.27 19.08
N GLU A 468 -15.84 -12.72 18.01
CA GLU A 468 -15.61 -14.04 17.43
C GLU A 468 -14.19 -14.15 16.87
N PHE A 469 -13.74 -13.16 16.08
CA PHE A 469 -12.39 -13.12 15.57
C PHE A 469 -11.37 -13.03 16.71
N LEU A 470 -11.60 -12.16 17.68
CA LEU A 470 -10.72 -12.03 18.85
C LEU A 470 -10.58 -13.36 19.58
N HIS A 471 -11.68 -14.06 19.88
CA HIS A 471 -11.67 -15.30 20.65
C HIS A 471 -11.11 -16.49 19.87
N THR A 472 -11.28 -16.53 18.54
CA THR A 472 -10.90 -17.70 17.72
C THR A 472 -9.50 -17.59 17.11
N LYS A 473 -9.03 -16.39 16.83
CA LYS A 473 -7.76 -16.11 16.14
C LYS A 473 -6.91 -15.03 16.81
N GLY A 474 -7.50 -13.88 17.13
CA GLY A 474 -6.78 -12.73 17.64
C GLY A 474 -6.08 -12.99 18.97
N ALA A 475 -6.74 -13.68 19.91
CA ALA A 475 -6.15 -14.01 21.19
C ALA A 475 -4.90 -14.92 21.06
N GLU A 476 -4.92 -15.88 20.14
CA GLU A 476 -3.77 -16.72 19.87
C GLU A 476 -2.60 -15.95 19.27
N MET A 477 -2.88 -15.11 18.27
CA MET A 477 -1.85 -14.25 17.65
C MET A 477 -1.20 -13.33 18.68
N LEU A 478 -2.00 -12.59 19.46
CA LEU A 478 -1.52 -11.70 20.51
C LEU A 478 -0.69 -12.44 21.57
N THR A 479 -1.15 -13.62 21.98
CA THR A 479 -0.45 -14.44 22.99
C THR A 479 0.90 -14.92 22.47
N GLN A 480 0.98 -15.41 21.23
CA GLN A 480 2.23 -15.92 20.67
C GLN A 480 3.23 -14.80 20.37
N ILE A 481 2.76 -13.62 19.95
CA ILE A 481 3.63 -12.44 19.77
C ILE A 481 4.14 -11.95 21.13
N ALA A 482 3.29 -11.89 22.16
CA ALA A 482 3.71 -11.54 23.51
C ALA A 482 4.75 -12.53 24.08
N ARG A 483 4.56 -13.82 23.82
CA ARG A 483 5.49 -14.88 24.21
C ARG A 483 6.86 -14.68 23.55
N PHE A 484 6.91 -14.29 22.29
CA PHE A 484 8.16 -13.95 21.59
C PHE A 484 8.88 -12.79 22.29
N TRP A 485 8.19 -11.67 22.53
CA TRP A 485 8.80 -10.52 23.22
C TRP A 485 9.28 -10.87 24.62
N ALA A 486 8.53 -11.69 25.36
CA ALA A 486 8.93 -12.14 26.68
C ALA A 486 10.15 -13.09 26.65
N ALA A 487 10.31 -13.89 25.59
CA ALA A 487 11.49 -14.74 25.40
C ALA A 487 12.71 -13.95 24.90
N PHE A 488 12.49 -12.89 24.11
CA PHE A 488 13.54 -12.08 23.52
C PHE A 488 14.15 -11.08 24.54
N ALA A 489 13.33 -10.57 25.47
CA ALA A 489 13.75 -9.66 26.52
C ALA A 489 14.64 -10.36 27.57
N THR A 490 15.79 -9.78 27.88
CA THR A 490 16.77 -10.30 28.86
C THR A 490 16.88 -9.36 30.05
N TYR A 491 16.84 -9.91 31.28
CA TYR A 491 16.97 -9.11 32.50
C TYR A 491 18.43 -8.69 32.73
N ASP A 492 18.64 -7.39 32.90
CA ASP A 492 19.91 -6.79 33.29
C ASP A 492 19.86 -6.42 34.78
N SER A 493 20.57 -7.19 35.61
CA SER A 493 20.58 -7.00 37.06
C SER A 493 21.25 -5.70 37.51
N THR A 494 22.12 -5.11 36.67
CA THR A 494 22.79 -3.84 36.96
C THR A 494 21.80 -2.67 36.82
N LEU A 495 20.94 -2.74 35.83
CA LEU A 495 19.90 -1.72 35.58
C LEU A 495 18.61 -2.01 36.37
N GLY A 496 18.39 -3.24 36.82
CA GLY A 496 17.13 -3.70 37.37
C GLY A 496 15.98 -3.71 36.36
N ARG A 497 16.29 -3.84 35.07
CA ARG A 497 15.35 -3.72 33.94
C ARG A 497 15.58 -4.83 32.90
N TYR A 498 14.58 -5.09 32.08
CA TYR A 498 14.72 -5.94 30.90
C TYR A 498 15.20 -5.14 29.69
N ARG A 499 16.01 -5.77 28.87
CA ARG A 499 16.57 -5.19 27.65
C ARG A 499 16.23 -6.02 26.44
N ILE A 500 15.96 -5.36 25.31
CA ILE A 500 15.83 -5.97 23.98
C ILE A 500 17.10 -5.56 23.20
N ARG A 501 17.85 -6.55 22.70
CA ARG A 501 19.15 -6.34 22.05
C ARG A 501 19.17 -6.90 20.65
N GLY A 502 19.95 -6.27 19.75
CA GLY A 502 20.21 -6.77 18.42
C GLY A 502 19.05 -6.58 17.44
N VAL A 503 18.29 -5.48 17.57
CA VAL A 503 17.16 -5.14 16.70
C VAL A 503 17.49 -3.96 15.78
N VAL A 504 16.71 -3.81 14.71
CA VAL A 504 16.68 -2.60 13.88
C VAL A 504 15.32 -1.92 14.08
N GLY A 505 15.33 -0.61 14.23
CA GLY A 505 14.13 0.20 14.42
C GLY A 505 13.52 0.69 13.11
N PRO A 506 12.37 1.39 13.18
CA PRO A 506 11.68 1.93 11.99
C PRO A 506 12.50 2.91 11.16
N ASP A 507 13.48 3.58 11.72
CA ASP A 507 14.28 4.58 11.01
C ASP A 507 15.06 4.01 9.81
N GLU A 508 15.42 2.74 9.85
CA GLU A 508 16.15 1.95 8.83
C GLU A 508 17.58 2.44 8.51
N TYR A 509 18.05 3.56 9.06
CA TYR A 509 19.44 4.00 8.87
C TYR A 509 20.40 3.26 9.78
N HIS A 510 20.01 3.10 11.04
CA HIS A 510 20.86 2.46 12.02
C HIS A 510 20.60 0.95 12.07
N ASP A 511 21.50 0.19 11.49
CA ASP A 511 21.49 -1.27 11.51
C ASP A 511 22.54 -1.89 12.41
N GLY A 512 23.32 -1.05 13.13
CA GLY A 512 24.35 -1.45 14.08
C GLY A 512 25.12 -0.27 14.70
N TYR A 513 25.95 -0.55 15.69
CA TYR A 513 26.83 0.46 16.28
C TYR A 513 28.06 0.73 15.41
N PRO A 514 28.63 1.95 15.45
CA PRO A 514 29.84 2.28 14.70
C PRO A 514 31.00 1.31 15.03
N GLY A 515 31.48 0.58 14.01
CA GLY A 515 32.60 -0.35 14.16
C GLY A 515 32.23 -1.70 14.82
N ALA A 516 30.97 -1.95 15.11
CA ALA A 516 30.53 -3.24 15.65
C ALA A 516 30.66 -4.35 14.59
N LEU A 517 31.06 -5.56 15.04
CA LEU A 517 31.16 -6.74 14.17
C LEU A 517 29.80 -7.42 13.91
N ARG A 518 28.79 -7.12 14.74
CA ARG A 518 27.45 -7.70 14.64
C ARG A 518 26.43 -6.60 14.36
N PRO A 519 25.47 -6.83 13.48
CA PRO A 519 24.37 -5.90 13.27
C PRO A 519 23.42 -5.88 14.46
N GLY A 520 22.58 -4.84 14.47
CA GLY A 520 21.54 -4.63 15.47
C GLY A 520 21.92 -3.65 16.57
N LEU A 521 20.91 -3.04 17.16
CA LEU A 521 20.95 -2.03 18.19
C LEU A 521 20.31 -2.56 19.46
N ASP A 522 20.68 -1.98 20.60
CA ASP A 522 20.11 -2.32 21.89
C ASP A 522 19.07 -1.27 22.30
N ASP A 523 17.97 -1.74 22.86
CA ASP A 523 16.92 -0.92 23.47
C ASP A 523 16.40 0.19 22.55
N ASN A 524 16.03 -0.19 21.30
CA ASN A 524 15.28 0.71 20.45
C ASN A 524 13.95 1.07 21.12
N THR A 525 13.73 2.36 21.37
CA THR A 525 12.60 2.83 22.19
C THR A 525 11.24 2.47 21.57
N TYR A 526 11.07 2.62 20.24
CA TYR A 526 9.84 2.22 19.58
C TYR A 526 9.56 0.72 19.81
N THR A 527 10.55 -0.13 19.60
CA THR A 527 10.45 -1.57 19.82
C THR A 527 10.12 -1.90 21.28
N ASN A 528 10.80 -1.28 22.25
CA ASN A 528 10.58 -1.56 23.67
C ASN A 528 9.19 -1.11 24.16
N VAL A 529 8.73 0.06 23.74
CA VAL A 529 7.40 0.58 24.11
C VAL A 529 6.29 -0.28 23.49
N THR A 530 6.43 -0.62 22.19
CA THR A 530 5.42 -1.47 21.51
C THR A 530 5.42 -2.90 22.04
N ALA A 531 6.58 -3.48 22.40
CA ALA A 531 6.66 -4.77 23.08
C ALA A 531 5.97 -4.73 24.47
N ALA A 532 6.17 -3.68 25.27
CA ALA A 532 5.46 -3.49 26.52
C ALA A 532 3.95 -3.39 26.34
N TRP A 533 3.51 -2.68 25.31
CA TRP A 533 2.09 -2.59 24.92
C TRP A 533 1.53 -3.96 24.56
N VAL A 534 2.23 -4.73 23.71
CA VAL A 534 1.80 -6.09 23.31
C VAL A 534 1.63 -7.00 24.53
N LEU A 535 2.60 -7.02 25.44
CA LEU A 535 2.52 -7.82 26.67
C LEU A 535 1.31 -7.42 27.53
N ALA A 536 1.07 -6.11 27.68
CA ALA A 536 -0.08 -5.61 28.43
C ALA A 536 -1.42 -5.98 27.78
N ARG A 537 -1.55 -5.80 26.45
CA ARG A 537 -2.78 -6.18 25.71
C ARG A 537 -3.04 -7.68 25.72
N ALA A 538 -2.00 -8.50 25.56
CA ALA A 538 -2.16 -9.96 25.66
C ALA A 538 -2.68 -10.37 27.04
N LEU A 539 -2.17 -9.75 28.12
CA LEU A 539 -2.69 -9.98 29.48
C LEU A 539 -4.16 -9.60 29.61
N ASP A 540 -4.56 -8.44 29.05
CA ASP A 540 -5.95 -7.98 29.09
C ASP A 540 -6.86 -8.95 28.32
N VAL A 541 -6.47 -9.38 27.13
CA VAL A 541 -7.21 -10.33 26.30
C VAL A 541 -7.37 -11.66 27.04
N LEU A 542 -6.28 -12.24 27.55
CA LEU A 542 -6.32 -13.53 28.24
C LEU A 542 -7.20 -13.50 29.51
N ARG A 543 -7.20 -12.39 30.24
CA ARG A 543 -8.09 -12.18 31.41
C ARG A 543 -9.55 -12.02 30.99
N GLY A 544 -9.80 -11.38 29.85
CA GLY A 544 -11.14 -11.11 29.31
C GLY A 544 -11.79 -12.30 28.58
N LEU A 545 -11.02 -13.32 28.16
CA LEU A 545 -11.58 -14.48 27.47
C LEU A 545 -12.57 -15.24 28.37
N PRO A 546 -13.72 -15.68 27.82
CA PRO A 546 -14.60 -16.64 28.49
C PRO A 546 -13.82 -17.90 28.93
N GLU A 547 -14.09 -18.37 30.12
CA GLU A 547 -13.30 -19.46 30.72
C GLU A 547 -13.15 -20.69 29.81
N PRO A 548 -14.18 -21.22 29.12
CA PRO A 548 -13.99 -22.34 28.21
C PRO A 548 -13.01 -22.05 27.08
N ARG A 549 -13.08 -20.85 26.47
CA ARG A 549 -12.18 -20.47 25.39
C ARG A 549 -10.75 -20.25 25.86
N ARG A 550 -10.59 -19.68 27.05
CA ARG A 550 -9.27 -19.52 27.67
C ARG A 550 -8.62 -20.85 27.93
N ARG A 551 -9.38 -21.86 28.44
CA ARG A 551 -8.90 -23.22 28.67
C ARG A 551 -8.46 -23.87 27.34
N ASP A 552 -9.32 -23.85 26.31
CA ASP A 552 -8.99 -24.40 24.99
C ASP A 552 -7.70 -23.80 24.43
N LEU A 553 -7.55 -22.46 24.55
CA LEU A 553 -6.35 -21.77 24.08
C LEU A 553 -5.12 -22.22 24.88
N PHE A 554 -5.20 -22.26 26.21
CA PHE A 554 -4.09 -22.63 27.08
C PHE A 554 -3.62 -24.05 26.83
N GLU A 555 -4.55 -25.00 26.66
CA GLU A 555 -4.21 -26.38 26.31
C GLU A 555 -3.53 -26.48 24.94
N ARG A 556 -4.09 -25.80 23.94
CA ARG A 556 -3.55 -25.83 22.56
C ARG A 556 -2.12 -25.27 22.45
N ILE A 557 -1.84 -24.18 23.15
CA ILE A 557 -0.51 -23.52 23.08
C ILE A 557 0.40 -23.89 24.24
N ALA A 558 0.00 -24.82 25.11
CA ALA A 558 0.70 -25.19 26.35
C ALA A 558 1.10 -23.95 27.18
N PHE A 559 0.10 -23.14 27.53
CA PHE A 559 0.34 -21.88 28.28
C PHE A 559 0.70 -22.21 29.75
N ASP A 560 1.82 -21.65 30.19
CA ASP A 560 2.22 -21.77 31.63
C ASP A 560 1.62 -20.58 32.41
N PRO A 561 0.85 -20.83 33.49
CA PRO A 561 0.32 -19.75 34.32
C PRO A 561 1.38 -18.77 34.86
N GLY A 562 2.62 -19.17 35.02
CA GLY A 562 3.74 -18.28 35.37
C GLY A 562 4.08 -17.24 34.33
N GLU A 563 3.59 -17.41 33.08
CA GLU A 563 3.75 -16.39 32.01
C GLU A 563 3.01 -15.11 32.38
N PHE A 564 1.90 -15.16 33.12
CA PHE A 564 1.17 -13.94 33.53
C PHE A 564 2.05 -13.01 34.36
N ASP A 565 2.68 -13.52 35.40
CA ASP A 565 3.53 -12.72 36.30
C ASP A 565 4.78 -12.23 35.57
N ARG A 566 5.38 -13.09 34.74
CA ARG A 566 6.54 -12.72 33.94
C ARG A 566 6.24 -11.61 32.95
N TRP A 567 5.11 -11.68 32.22
CA TRP A 567 4.73 -10.66 31.24
C TRP A 567 4.36 -9.34 31.92
N GLU A 568 3.69 -9.42 33.07
CA GLU A 568 3.40 -8.22 33.88
C GLU A 568 4.70 -7.54 34.32
N ASP A 569 5.69 -8.29 34.79
CA ASP A 569 6.99 -7.77 35.24
C ASP A 569 7.80 -7.16 34.07
N ILE A 570 7.90 -7.89 32.94
CA ILE A 570 8.60 -7.39 31.74
C ILE A 570 7.97 -6.11 31.23
N SER A 571 6.65 -6.06 31.07
CA SER A 571 5.93 -4.90 30.53
C SER A 571 6.05 -3.64 31.41
N ARG A 572 6.45 -3.80 32.67
CA ARG A 572 6.72 -2.68 33.59
C ARG A 572 8.18 -2.28 33.64
N LYS A 573 9.10 -3.14 33.20
CA LYS A 573 10.53 -2.95 33.43
C LYS A 573 11.38 -2.98 32.16
N LEU A 574 10.78 -2.96 30.95
CA LEU A 574 11.56 -2.74 29.73
C LEU A 574 12.30 -1.41 29.82
N HIS A 575 13.56 -1.41 29.39
CA HIS A 575 14.42 -0.25 29.45
C HIS A 575 14.09 0.76 28.36
N ILE A 576 13.98 2.03 28.73
CA ILE A 576 13.84 3.16 27.79
C ILE A 576 15.04 4.07 27.98
N PRO A 577 15.87 4.27 26.95
CA PRO A 577 17.03 5.16 27.04
C PRO A 577 16.64 6.62 26.87
N PHE A 578 17.38 7.51 27.52
CA PHE A 578 17.24 8.95 27.44
C PHE A 578 18.61 9.61 27.27
N HIS A 579 18.68 10.76 26.61
CA HIS A 579 19.85 11.61 26.54
C HIS A 579 19.47 13.09 26.46
N ALA A 580 20.26 13.97 27.00
CA ALA A 580 20.08 15.42 26.89
C ALA A 580 18.64 15.94 27.14
N GLY A 581 17.86 15.22 27.95
CA GLY A 581 16.46 15.59 28.25
C GLY A 581 15.46 15.27 27.13
N VAL A 582 15.78 14.30 26.25
CA VAL A 582 14.87 13.74 25.23
C VAL A 582 14.86 12.21 25.31
N ILE A 583 13.83 11.58 24.75
CA ILE A 583 13.76 10.14 24.58
C ILE A 583 14.77 9.74 23.50
N SER A 584 15.70 8.83 23.83
CA SER A 584 16.65 8.28 22.85
C SER A 584 16.00 7.31 21.89
N GLN A 585 16.43 7.31 20.65
CA GLN A 585 15.97 6.33 19.65
C GLN A 585 16.40 4.91 20.05
N PHE A 586 17.64 4.75 20.53
CA PHE A 586 18.19 3.50 21.07
C PHE A 586 19.30 3.81 22.08
N GLU A 587 19.78 2.79 22.75
CA GLU A 587 20.87 2.92 23.73
C GLU A 587 22.11 3.52 23.09
N SER A 588 22.70 4.54 23.73
CA SER A 588 23.89 5.28 23.25
C SER A 588 23.69 6.15 22.00
N TYR A 589 22.46 6.36 21.53
CA TYR A 589 22.18 7.27 20.39
C TYR A 589 22.76 8.69 20.61
N GLY A 590 22.61 9.24 21.81
CA GLY A 590 23.12 10.58 22.14
C GLY A 590 24.63 10.74 22.08
N GLY A 591 25.39 9.64 22.00
CA GLY A 591 26.86 9.63 21.80
C GLY A 591 27.28 9.66 20.33
N LEU A 592 26.37 9.55 19.39
CA LEU A 592 26.67 9.66 17.96
C LEU A 592 26.99 11.10 17.57
N ARG A 593 27.66 11.27 16.43
CA ARG A 593 28.05 12.60 15.92
C ARG A 593 26.84 13.33 15.36
N GLU A 594 26.85 14.65 15.45
CA GLU A 594 25.96 15.50 14.67
C GLU A 594 26.41 15.50 13.21
N LEU A 595 25.44 15.47 12.28
CA LEU A 595 25.69 15.62 10.86
C LEU A 595 25.69 17.12 10.50
N ASP A 596 26.58 17.55 9.64
CA ASP A 596 26.51 18.88 9.04
C ASP A 596 25.46 18.88 7.91
N TRP A 597 24.20 19.00 8.31
CA TRP A 597 23.03 18.95 7.41
C TRP A 597 23.11 19.99 6.30
N ASP A 598 23.58 21.21 6.61
CA ASP A 598 23.64 22.31 5.66
C ASP A 598 24.73 22.09 4.61
N ALA A 599 25.88 21.59 5.03
CA ALA A 599 26.94 21.23 4.09
C ALA A 599 26.51 20.09 3.15
N TYR A 600 25.80 19.07 3.66
CA TYR A 600 25.30 17.97 2.84
C TYR A 600 24.20 18.44 1.87
N ARG A 601 23.24 19.27 2.31
CA ARG A 601 22.24 19.90 1.45
C ARG A 601 22.86 20.77 0.36
N ALA A 602 23.83 21.61 0.73
CA ALA A 602 24.54 22.48 -0.23
C ALA A 602 25.29 21.67 -1.29
N ARG A 603 25.89 20.52 -0.90
CA ARG A 603 26.68 19.68 -1.80
C ARG A 603 25.86 18.78 -2.71
N TYR A 604 24.78 18.20 -2.20
CA TYR A 604 24.03 17.15 -2.88
C TYR A 604 22.61 17.54 -3.30
N GLY A 605 22.08 18.66 -2.80
CA GLY A 605 20.71 19.10 -3.00
C GLY A 605 19.73 18.16 -2.29
N ASP A 606 19.37 17.05 -2.94
CA ASP A 606 18.54 16.00 -2.33
C ASP A 606 19.37 15.05 -1.48
N ILE A 607 19.07 15.03 -0.18
CA ILE A 607 19.71 14.16 0.82
C ILE A 607 18.79 13.10 1.41
N ARG A 608 17.61 12.87 0.81
CA ARG A 608 16.64 11.87 1.30
C ARG A 608 17.23 10.47 1.43
N ARG A 609 18.20 10.13 0.58
CA ARG A 609 18.96 8.87 0.64
C ARG A 609 20.37 9.10 1.15
N LEU A 610 20.46 9.69 2.34
CA LEU A 610 21.72 9.98 3.03
C LEU A 610 22.58 8.72 3.25
N ASP A 611 21.94 7.57 3.49
CA ASP A 611 22.56 6.25 3.56
C ASP A 611 23.44 5.95 2.34
N ARG A 612 22.90 6.18 1.15
CA ARG A 612 23.60 5.94 -0.12
C ARG A 612 24.72 6.94 -0.38
N ILE A 613 24.54 8.18 0.09
CA ILE A 613 25.52 9.24 -0.05
C ILE A 613 26.75 8.94 0.83
N LEU A 614 26.53 8.72 2.11
CA LEU A 614 27.62 8.43 3.06
C LEU A 614 28.39 7.15 2.69
N GLU A 615 27.65 6.09 2.31
CA GLU A 615 28.30 4.85 1.87
C GLU A 615 29.20 5.08 0.64
N ALA A 616 28.75 5.86 -0.34
CA ALA A 616 29.55 6.19 -1.52
C ALA A 616 30.80 7.02 -1.19
N GLU A 617 30.78 7.80 -0.12
CA GLU A 617 31.93 8.53 0.42
C GLU A 617 32.85 7.67 1.29
N GLY A 618 32.50 6.40 1.55
CA GLY A 618 33.26 5.50 2.44
C GLY A 618 32.97 5.74 3.93
N ASP A 619 31.82 6.36 4.23
CA ASP A 619 31.30 6.58 5.57
C ASP A 619 30.01 5.80 5.80
N THR A 620 29.35 5.96 6.95
CA THR A 620 28.12 5.25 7.31
C THR A 620 27.22 6.12 8.17
N VAL A 621 25.90 6.01 7.93
CA VAL A 621 24.86 6.66 8.75
C VAL A 621 24.92 6.24 10.22
N ASN A 622 25.40 5.06 10.52
CA ASN A 622 25.56 4.54 11.88
C ASN A 622 26.41 5.44 12.81
N ARG A 623 27.17 6.37 12.26
CA ARG A 623 28.01 7.31 13.03
C ARG A 623 27.28 8.57 13.47
N TYR A 624 26.09 8.84 12.91
CA TYR A 624 25.44 10.14 13.01
C TYR A 624 24.07 10.05 13.68
N GLN A 625 23.69 11.13 14.39
CA GLN A 625 22.32 11.34 14.85
C GLN A 625 21.46 11.76 13.64
N ALA A 626 21.02 10.78 12.87
CA ALA A 626 20.22 10.99 11.66
C ALA A 626 19.25 9.84 11.48
N SER A 627 18.06 10.09 10.99
CA SER A 627 17.04 9.08 10.71
C SER A 627 16.54 9.21 9.26
N LYS A 628 16.24 8.08 8.63
CA LYS A 628 15.60 8.05 7.31
C LYS A 628 14.14 8.50 7.39
N GLN A 629 13.45 8.02 8.42
CA GLN A 629 12.04 8.26 8.71
C GLN A 629 11.79 8.26 10.22
N ALA A 630 10.55 8.49 10.63
CA ALA A 630 10.19 8.47 12.03
C ALA A 630 10.50 7.12 12.70
N ASP A 631 11.02 7.18 13.92
CA ASP A 631 11.23 6.05 14.82
C ASP A 631 10.52 6.32 16.15
N VAL A 632 11.12 7.06 17.08
CA VAL A 632 10.45 7.46 18.32
C VAL A 632 9.12 8.17 18.06
N LEU A 633 9.04 9.01 17.01
CA LEU A 633 7.82 9.74 16.67
C LEU A 633 6.69 8.84 16.18
N MET A 634 6.98 7.62 15.74
CA MET A 634 5.97 6.61 15.45
C MET A 634 5.08 6.30 16.67
N LEU A 635 5.56 6.48 17.88
CA LEU A 635 4.76 6.32 19.10
C LEU A 635 3.60 7.30 19.15
N GLY A 636 3.80 8.55 18.68
CA GLY A 636 2.74 9.56 18.59
C GLY A 636 1.79 9.36 17.42
N TYR A 637 2.16 8.53 16.44
CA TYR A 637 1.25 8.06 15.37
C TYR A 637 0.33 6.93 15.87
N LEU A 638 0.91 5.95 16.59
CA LEU A 638 0.16 4.77 17.05
C LEU A 638 -0.75 5.06 18.24
N PHE A 639 -0.26 5.82 19.21
CA PHE A 639 -0.93 5.99 20.50
C PHE A 639 -1.41 7.43 20.70
N SER A 640 -2.60 7.58 21.26
CA SER A 640 -3.04 8.87 21.73
C SER A 640 -2.13 9.39 22.86
N PRO A 641 -2.09 10.72 23.10
CA PRO A 641 -1.30 11.28 24.19
C PRO A 641 -1.60 10.64 25.55
N GLY A 642 -2.86 10.30 25.80
CA GLY A 642 -3.29 9.65 27.04
C GLY A 642 -2.78 8.23 27.19
N GLU A 643 -2.84 7.44 26.12
CA GLU A 643 -2.34 6.07 26.09
C GLU A 643 -0.82 6.04 26.18
N LEU A 644 -0.13 6.92 25.46
CA LEU A 644 1.33 7.01 25.47
C LEU A 644 1.86 7.37 26.86
N ARG A 645 1.26 8.35 27.54
CA ARG A 645 1.58 8.68 28.94
C ARG A 645 1.31 7.48 29.87
N GLY A 646 0.22 6.74 29.64
CA GLY A 646 -0.10 5.53 30.39
C GLY A 646 0.97 4.45 30.24
N LEU A 647 1.49 4.24 29.02
CA LEU A 647 2.55 3.28 28.71
C LEU A 647 3.88 3.68 29.36
N PHE A 648 4.27 4.95 29.26
CA PHE A 648 5.49 5.43 29.92
C PHE A 648 5.40 5.30 31.45
N ARG A 649 4.24 5.64 32.04
CA ARG A 649 4.02 5.42 33.47
C ARG A 649 4.10 3.94 33.85
N ARG A 650 3.54 3.03 33.02
CA ARG A 650 3.69 1.59 33.22
C ARG A 650 5.16 1.17 33.21
N LEU A 651 5.98 1.76 32.35
CA LEU A 651 7.42 1.53 32.25
C LEU A 651 8.25 2.24 33.35
N GLY A 652 7.57 2.95 34.28
CA GLY A 652 8.20 3.65 35.39
C GLY A 652 8.81 5.01 35.02
N HIS A 653 8.33 5.64 33.96
CA HIS A 653 8.74 6.96 33.50
C HIS A 653 7.55 7.91 33.45
N ASP A 654 7.80 9.18 33.68
CA ASP A 654 6.82 10.24 33.48
C ASP A 654 7.06 10.89 32.10
N LEU A 655 6.02 10.93 31.27
CA LEU A 655 6.03 11.58 29.96
C LEU A 655 5.16 12.82 30.04
N ASP A 656 5.78 13.95 30.34
CA ASP A 656 5.12 15.25 30.29
C ASP A 656 5.19 15.89 28.89
N ASP A 657 4.42 16.94 28.69
CA ASP A 657 4.37 17.62 27.39
C ASP A 657 5.72 18.25 27.01
N THR A 658 6.51 18.68 28.01
CA THR A 658 7.82 19.28 27.78
C THR A 658 8.82 18.26 27.23
N LEU A 659 8.86 17.08 27.83
CA LEU A 659 9.73 15.98 27.36
C LEU A 659 9.32 15.55 25.94
N TRP A 660 8.00 15.42 25.69
CA TRP A 660 7.52 15.04 24.36
C TRP A 660 7.84 16.10 23.31
N GLN A 661 7.58 17.37 23.57
CA GLN A 661 7.90 18.47 22.65
C GLN A 661 9.39 18.55 22.33
N ARG A 662 10.28 18.45 23.34
CA ARG A 662 11.73 18.40 23.11
C ARG A 662 12.13 17.21 22.26
N THR A 663 11.52 16.06 22.47
CA THR A 663 11.77 14.86 21.68
C THR A 663 11.37 15.07 20.21
N VAL A 664 10.18 15.66 19.99
CA VAL A 664 9.70 15.99 18.62
C VAL A 664 10.68 16.96 17.95
N ASP A 665 11.05 18.07 18.62
CA ASP A 665 11.99 19.05 18.06
C ASP A 665 13.36 18.44 17.75
N HIS A 666 13.85 17.54 18.62
CA HIS A 666 15.14 16.86 18.41
C HIS A 666 15.15 16.03 17.12
N TYR A 667 14.11 15.21 16.87
CA TYR A 667 14.07 14.33 15.70
C TYR A 667 13.60 15.06 14.44
N LEU A 668 12.80 16.11 14.55
CA LEU A 668 12.34 16.91 13.42
C LEU A 668 13.49 17.46 12.56
N CYS A 669 14.58 17.95 13.21
CA CYS A 669 15.73 18.49 12.49
C CYS A 669 16.80 17.44 12.13
N ARG A 670 16.62 16.16 12.52
CA ARG A 670 17.55 15.05 12.28
C ARG A 670 16.97 13.95 11.39
N THR A 671 15.86 14.21 10.70
CA THR A 671 15.24 13.26 9.77
C THR A 671 15.45 13.73 8.32
N SER A 672 15.93 12.82 7.47
CA SER A 672 16.18 13.11 6.04
C SER A 672 14.95 12.93 5.15
N HIS A 673 13.85 12.39 5.69
CA HIS A 673 12.60 12.07 4.98
C HIS A 673 12.80 11.18 3.75
N GLY A 674 13.62 10.13 3.88
CA GLY A 674 13.93 9.17 2.83
C GLY A 674 12.86 8.10 2.58
N SER A 675 11.67 8.27 3.14
CA SER A 675 10.49 7.40 3.00
C SER A 675 9.24 8.25 2.85
N THR A 676 8.27 7.79 2.05
CA THR A 676 6.96 8.44 1.90
C THR A 676 6.15 8.44 3.20
N LEU A 677 6.37 7.45 4.08
CA LEU A 677 5.74 7.36 5.40
C LEU A 677 6.27 8.43 6.37
N SER A 678 7.48 8.95 6.15
CA SER A 678 8.12 9.90 7.05
C SER A 678 7.33 11.19 7.17
N SER A 679 7.02 11.82 6.06
CA SER A 679 6.27 13.09 6.03
C SER A 679 4.85 12.91 6.59
N LEU A 680 4.21 11.77 6.33
CA LEU A 680 2.91 11.42 6.91
C LEU A 680 2.96 11.41 8.44
N VAL A 681 3.92 10.68 9.03
CA VAL A 681 4.03 10.54 10.50
C VAL A 681 4.38 11.88 11.15
N HIS A 682 5.31 12.64 10.55
CA HIS A 682 5.65 13.98 11.04
C HIS A 682 4.44 14.93 10.95
N GLY A 683 3.72 14.94 9.82
CA GLY A 683 2.50 15.73 9.65
C GLY A 683 1.44 15.40 10.71
N TRP A 684 1.24 14.11 11.01
CA TRP A 684 0.34 13.63 12.04
C TRP A 684 0.74 14.14 13.44
N VAL A 685 1.99 13.90 13.84
CA VAL A 685 2.48 14.27 15.18
C VAL A 685 2.44 15.79 15.38
N LEU A 686 2.85 16.56 14.36
CA LEU A 686 2.83 18.02 14.41
C LEU A 686 1.42 18.59 14.41
N ALA A 687 0.49 18.01 13.63
CA ALA A 687 -0.92 18.40 13.66
C ALA A 687 -1.51 18.18 15.07
N ARG A 688 -1.28 17.01 15.66
CA ARG A 688 -1.73 16.70 17.03
C ARG A 688 -1.10 17.61 18.09
N ALA A 689 0.13 18.09 17.84
CA ALA A 689 0.81 19.09 18.68
C ALA A 689 0.41 20.55 18.34
N ARG A 690 -0.56 20.77 17.45
CA ARG A 690 -1.04 22.11 17.00
C ARG A 690 0.08 22.99 16.45
N ARG A 691 1.04 22.39 15.71
CA ARG A 691 2.20 23.07 15.14
C ARG A 691 1.85 23.68 13.79
N ALA A 692 2.26 24.92 13.55
CA ALA A 692 2.00 25.62 12.28
C ALA A 692 2.72 25.00 11.06
N ASP A 693 3.80 24.26 11.30
CA ASP A 693 4.58 23.57 10.27
C ASP A 693 3.98 22.18 9.86
N ALA A 694 2.92 21.74 10.52
CA ALA A 694 2.27 20.45 10.23
C ALA A 694 1.83 20.32 8.76
N TRP A 695 1.25 21.39 8.18
CA TRP A 695 0.78 21.39 6.81
C TRP A 695 1.87 21.10 5.77
N THR A 696 3.08 21.58 6.00
CA THR A 696 4.21 21.32 5.09
C THR A 696 4.44 19.81 4.92
N TYR A 697 4.41 19.06 6.01
CA TYR A 697 4.60 17.61 5.97
C TYR A 697 3.37 16.86 5.45
N VAL A 698 2.16 17.32 5.78
CA VAL A 698 0.92 16.77 5.23
C VAL A 698 0.88 16.95 3.72
N HIS A 699 1.23 18.14 3.23
CA HIS A 699 1.29 18.43 1.80
C HIS A 699 2.32 17.55 1.08
N GLU A 700 3.52 17.37 1.66
CA GLU A 700 4.53 16.47 1.12
C GLU A 700 4.02 15.00 1.07
N ALA A 701 3.32 14.54 2.10
CA ALA A 701 2.71 13.21 2.12
C ALA A 701 1.65 13.05 1.03
N LEU A 702 0.81 14.06 0.81
CA LEU A 702 -0.19 14.07 -0.27
C LEU A 702 0.46 14.05 -1.67
N ALA A 703 1.57 14.77 -1.85
CA ALA A 703 2.27 14.86 -3.12
C ALA A 703 3.17 13.64 -3.43
N GLY A 704 3.38 12.75 -2.46
CA GLY A 704 4.43 11.72 -2.45
C GLY A 704 4.61 10.94 -3.74
N ASP A 705 3.56 10.29 -4.20
CA ASP A 705 3.57 9.51 -5.45
C ASP A 705 3.29 10.36 -6.69
N ILE A 706 2.46 11.40 -6.55
CA ILE A 706 2.06 12.25 -7.68
C ILE A 706 3.25 13.00 -8.26
N ALA A 707 4.08 13.54 -7.37
CA ALA A 707 5.29 14.28 -7.72
C ALA A 707 6.56 13.39 -7.72
N ASP A 708 6.39 12.09 -7.51
CA ASP A 708 7.49 11.10 -7.42
C ASP A 708 8.66 11.60 -6.55
N ILE A 709 8.34 12.14 -5.37
CA ILE A 709 9.31 12.83 -4.51
C ILE A 709 10.47 11.92 -4.03
N GLN A 710 10.32 10.61 -4.14
CA GLN A 710 11.37 9.63 -3.83
C GLN A 710 12.24 9.28 -5.06
N GLY A 711 12.15 10.04 -6.15
CA GLY A 711 13.05 10.01 -7.29
C GLY A 711 12.96 8.73 -8.14
N GLY A 712 11.88 8.55 -8.89
CA GLY A 712 11.68 7.46 -9.86
C GLY A 712 11.07 6.19 -9.25
N THR A 713 10.65 6.23 -7.99
CA THR A 713 10.15 5.01 -7.32
C THR A 713 8.66 4.75 -7.54
N THR A 714 7.87 5.75 -7.86
CA THR A 714 6.43 5.57 -8.16
C THR A 714 6.23 4.78 -9.45
N GLY A 715 7.11 4.92 -10.44
CA GLY A 715 7.13 4.09 -11.65
C GLY A 715 7.31 2.60 -11.37
N GLU A 716 7.88 2.22 -10.21
CA GLU A 716 8.04 0.84 -9.73
C GLU A 716 6.83 0.33 -8.94
N GLY A 717 5.78 1.13 -8.76
CA GLY A 717 4.55 0.93 -7.99
C GLY A 717 4.29 2.08 -7.02
N ILE A 718 3.02 2.37 -6.72
CA ILE A 718 2.61 3.39 -5.74
C ILE A 718 3.00 2.97 -4.31
N HIS A 719 2.98 3.91 -3.35
CA HIS A 719 3.21 3.61 -1.94
C HIS A 719 1.86 3.51 -1.20
N LEU A 720 1.30 2.29 -1.17
CA LEU A 720 -0.06 2.06 -0.68
C LEU A 720 -0.25 2.48 0.78
N GLY A 721 0.74 2.19 1.64
CA GLY A 721 0.72 2.59 3.05
C GLY A 721 0.70 4.11 3.22
N ALA A 722 1.46 4.86 2.41
CA ALA A 722 1.45 6.32 2.46
C ALA A 722 0.10 6.90 1.98
N MET A 723 -0.45 6.36 0.89
CA MET A 723 -1.76 6.79 0.39
C MET A 723 -2.86 6.53 1.42
N ALA A 724 -2.96 5.31 1.96
CA ALA A 724 -3.94 4.98 3.00
C ALA A 724 -3.74 5.82 4.27
N GLY A 725 -2.50 6.05 4.66
CA GLY A 725 -2.17 6.86 5.83
C GLY A 725 -2.60 8.32 5.71
N THR A 726 -2.65 8.91 4.50
CA THR A 726 -3.20 10.27 4.30
C THR A 726 -4.72 10.30 4.50
N LEU A 727 -5.43 9.24 4.13
CA LEU A 727 -6.87 9.09 4.39
C LEU A 727 -7.11 8.97 5.90
N ASP A 728 -6.32 8.14 6.57
CA ASP A 728 -6.39 7.93 8.00
C ASP A 728 -5.95 9.17 8.80
N LEU A 729 -5.04 9.99 8.27
CA LEU A 729 -4.70 11.29 8.84
C LEU A 729 -5.96 12.17 8.96
N VAL A 730 -6.76 12.27 7.91
CA VAL A 730 -8.00 13.04 7.95
C VAL A 730 -9.01 12.38 8.88
N GLN A 731 -9.16 11.04 8.79
CA GLN A 731 -10.15 10.29 9.56
C GLN A 731 -9.84 10.22 11.05
N ARG A 732 -8.63 9.79 11.45
CA ARG A 732 -8.23 9.61 12.85
C ARG A 732 -7.27 10.72 13.35
N GLY A 733 -6.33 11.11 12.52
CA GLY A 733 -5.30 12.07 12.91
C GLY A 733 -5.86 13.43 13.30
N LEU A 734 -6.66 14.05 12.42
CA LEU A 734 -7.24 15.38 12.65
C LEU A 734 -8.47 15.34 13.55
N THR A 735 -9.22 14.26 13.58
CA THR A 735 -10.36 14.09 14.48
C THR A 735 -9.95 13.63 15.87
N GLY A 736 -8.73 13.10 16.04
CA GLY A 736 -8.31 12.43 17.27
C GLY A 736 -9.15 11.20 17.61
N MET A 737 -9.73 10.55 16.58
CA MET A 737 -10.69 9.47 16.77
C MET A 737 -10.04 8.21 17.34
N GLU A 738 -10.65 7.72 18.42
CA GLU A 738 -10.35 6.44 19.06
C GLU A 738 -11.66 5.65 19.25
N THR A 739 -11.60 4.34 19.01
CA THR A 739 -12.75 3.44 19.21
C THR A 739 -12.69 2.67 20.52
N ARG A 740 -11.76 3.03 21.38
CA ARG A 740 -11.41 2.34 22.62
C ARG A 740 -12.52 2.40 23.67
N GLY A 741 -12.73 1.26 24.34
CA GLY A 741 -13.64 1.16 25.50
C GLY A 741 -15.12 1.31 25.12
N GLY A 742 -15.47 1.01 23.87
CA GLY A 742 -16.86 0.97 23.42
C GLY A 742 -17.47 2.30 23.05
N ALA A 743 -16.75 3.42 23.14
CA ALA A 743 -17.18 4.74 22.75
C ALA A 743 -16.34 5.27 21.58
N LEU A 744 -16.96 6.04 20.70
CA LEU A 744 -16.28 6.83 19.68
C LEU A 744 -15.77 8.11 20.35
N ARG A 745 -14.48 8.13 20.68
CA ARG A 745 -13.82 9.27 21.33
C ARG A 745 -13.22 10.18 20.28
N LEU A 746 -13.41 11.48 20.44
CA LEU A 746 -12.95 12.50 19.50
C LEU A 746 -12.21 13.61 20.24
N ASP A 747 -11.13 14.07 19.65
CA ASP A 747 -10.33 15.23 20.09
C ASP A 747 -9.85 15.99 18.85
N PRO A 748 -10.75 16.69 18.13
CA PRO A 748 -10.45 17.32 16.85
C PRO A 748 -9.39 18.42 16.95
N VAL A 749 -8.45 18.40 16.00
CA VAL A 749 -7.40 19.41 15.82
C VAL A 749 -7.37 19.79 14.33
N PRO A 750 -8.31 20.61 13.85
CA PRO A 750 -8.38 20.97 12.44
C PRO A 750 -7.15 21.80 12.06
N LEU A 751 -6.61 21.50 10.86
CA LEU A 751 -5.63 22.37 10.21
C LEU A 751 -6.37 23.49 9.46
N PRO A 752 -5.84 24.71 9.39
CA PRO A 752 -6.47 25.80 8.65
C PRO A 752 -6.77 25.43 7.18
N GLU A 753 -5.86 24.67 6.56
CA GLU A 753 -5.95 24.18 5.17
C GLU A 753 -6.96 23.03 5.00
N LEU A 754 -7.30 22.34 6.08
CA LEU A 754 -8.29 21.25 6.15
C LEU A 754 -9.30 21.54 7.27
N SER A 755 -9.92 22.71 7.21
CA SER A 755 -10.85 23.19 8.25
C SER A 755 -12.25 22.59 8.14
N GLU A 756 -12.61 22.06 6.96
CA GLU A 756 -13.89 21.42 6.70
C GLU A 756 -13.65 20.09 6.01
N TYR A 757 -14.20 19.02 6.55
CA TYR A 757 -14.18 17.68 5.96
C TYR A 757 -15.25 16.81 6.59
N GLY A 758 -15.71 15.82 5.83
CA GLY A 758 -16.69 14.84 6.28
C GLY A 758 -16.40 13.46 5.73
N PHE A 759 -16.85 12.45 6.43
CA PHE A 759 -16.78 11.06 6.03
C PHE A 759 -17.86 10.23 6.69
N SER A 760 -18.14 9.07 6.09
CA SER A 760 -19.04 8.08 6.67
C SER A 760 -18.24 6.83 7.02
N LEU A 761 -18.60 6.16 8.11
CA LEU A 761 -17.92 4.96 8.57
C LEU A 761 -18.90 3.88 9.05
N ARG A 762 -18.40 2.66 9.17
CA ARG A 762 -19.10 1.55 9.85
C ARG A 762 -18.58 1.46 11.26
N TYR A 763 -19.50 1.50 12.23
CA TYR A 763 -19.11 1.42 13.61
C TYR A 763 -20.16 0.63 14.41
N ARG A 764 -19.74 -0.45 15.05
CA ARG A 764 -20.57 -1.30 15.91
C ARG A 764 -21.91 -1.71 15.30
N GLY A 765 -21.88 -2.23 14.06
CA GLY A 765 -23.08 -2.67 13.35
C GLY A 765 -23.76 -1.58 12.52
N HIS A 766 -23.61 -0.31 12.85
CA HIS A 766 -24.15 0.79 12.06
C HIS A 766 -23.38 0.99 10.76
N TRP A 767 -24.09 1.12 9.65
CA TRP A 767 -23.55 1.39 8.33
C TRP A 767 -23.78 2.85 7.95
N GLY A 768 -22.73 3.63 7.75
CA GLY A 768 -22.83 5.02 7.30
C GLY A 768 -23.02 6.02 8.44
N VAL A 769 -22.43 5.79 9.63
CA VAL A 769 -22.31 6.82 10.66
C VAL A 769 -21.53 7.96 10.06
N ARG A 770 -22.15 9.13 9.93
CA ARG A 770 -21.54 10.29 9.28
C ARG A 770 -20.97 11.25 10.30
N LEU A 771 -19.75 11.68 10.09
CA LEU A 771 -19.09 12.76 10.79
C LEU A 771 -18.84 13.92 9.83
N LEU A 772 -19.20 15.14 10.24
CA LEU A 772 -18.92 16.36 9.50
C LEU A 772 -18.29 17.37 10.46
N LEU A 773 -17.08 17.79 10.14
CA LEU A 773 -16.36 18.83 10.86
C LEU A 773 -16.32 20.11 10.02
N GLY A 774 -16.62 21.24 10.64
CA GLY A 774 -16.54 22.55 10.00
C GLY A 774 -17.11 23.66 10.89
N ALA A 775 -16.67 24.90 10.66
CA ALA A 775 -17.15 26.08 11.36
C ALA A 775 -17.17 25.96 12.90
N GLY A 776 -16.16 25.28 13.48
CA GLY A 776 -16.08 25.08 14.95
C GLY A 776 -17.11 24.08 15.50
N ARG A 777 -17.68 23.23 14.68
CA ARG A 777 -18.70 22.23 15.04
C ARG A 777 -18.34 20.85 14.53
N LEU A 778 -18.79 19.86 15.26
CA LEU A 778 -18.81 18.46 14.86
C LEU A 778 -20.28 18.01 14.79
N GLU A 779 -20.74 17.61 13.62
CA GLU A 779 -22.04 17.00 13.44
C GLU A 779 -21.87 15.49 13.26
N ILE A 780 -22.66 14.71 13.98
CA ILE A 780 -22.67 13.25 13.92
C ILE A 780 -24.08 12.80 13.61
N SER A 781 -24.24 11.96 12.59
CA SER A 781 -25.52 11.38 12.21
C SER A 781 -25.41 9.86 12.20
N VAL A 782 -26.31 9.21 12.90
CA VAL A 782 -26.41 7.74 12.95
C VAL A 782 -27.61 7.33 12.09
N PRO A 783 -27.41 6.46 11.07
CA PRO A 783 -28.51 5.95 10.24
C PRO A 783 -29.54 5.19 11.07
N ASP A 784 -30.78 5.15 10.57
CA ASP A 784 -31.85 4.34 11.16
C ASP A 784 -31.49 2.84 11.06
N SER A 785 -31.57 2.12 12.17
CA SER A 785 -31.24 0.69 12.28
C SER A 785 -31.80 0.11 13.57
N ASP A 786 -31.74 -1.22 13.71
CA ASP A 786 -32.13 -1.92 14.94
C ASP A 786 -30.96 -2.08 15.94
N GLU A 787 -29.81 -1.41 15.68
CA GLU A 787 -28.62 -1.49 16.53
C GLU A 787 -28.74 -0.57 17.76
N GLU A 788 -27.93 -0.86 18.79
CA GLU A 788 -27.88 -0.05 20.03
C GLU A 788 -27.31 1.36 19.76
N PRO A 789 -27.72 2.39 20.52
CA PRO A 789 -27.16 3.72 20.40
C PRO A 789 -25.63 3.73 20.52
N ILE A 790 -24.96 4.63 19.79
CA ILE A 790 -23.50 4.82 19.93
C ILE A 790 -23.20 5.88 20.98
N GLU A 791 -22.19 5.58 21.80
CA GLU A 791 -21.62 6.56 22.74
C GLU A 791 -20.54 7.36 22.02
N VAL A 792 -20.69 8.70 22.03
CA VAL A 792 -19.72 9.63 21.45
C VAL A 792 -19.17 10.52 22.55
N ALA A 793 -17.85 10.50 22.72
CA ALA A 793 -17.15 11.33 23.71
C ALA A 793 -16.33 12.44 23.02
N LEU A 794 -16.58 13.70 23.37
CA LEU A 794 -15.82 14.87 22.93
C LEU A 794 -15.38 15.67 24.17
N ALA A 795 -14.08 15.76 24.41
CA ALA A 795 -13.51 16.28 25.66
C ALA A 795 -14.14 15.59 26.88
N ASP A 796 -14.73 16.37 27.80
CA ASP A 796 -15.38 15.87 29.03
C ASP A 796 -16.86 15.51 28.83
N ARG A 797 -17.39 15.62 27.61
CA ARG A 797 -18.79 15.35 27.31
C ARG A 797 -18.93 13.99 26.63
N THR A 798 -19.85 13.19 27.13
CA THR A 798 -20.31 11.96 26.44
C THR A 798 -21.79 12.11 26.13
N VAL A 799 -22.16 11.81 24.90
CA VAL A 799 -23.54 11.82 24.41
C VAL A 799 -23.85 10.46 23.79
N SER A 800 -25.06 9.98 24.04
CA SER A 800 -25.59 8.80 23.37
C SER A 800 -26.39 9.27 22.15
N VAL A 801 -26.11 8.73 20.98
CA VAL A 801 -26.81 9.05 19.73
C VAL A 801 -27.52 7.80 19.24
N ALA A 802 -28.86 7.86 19.24
CA ALA A 802 -29.67 6.72 18.82
C ALA A 802 -29.72 6.59 17.28
N PRO A 803 -30.05 5.39 16.78
CA PRO A 803 -30.36 5.20 15.35
C PRO A 803 -31.41 6.21 14.86
N GLY A 804 -31.18 6.77 13.67
CA GLY A 804 -32.04 7.81 13.07
C GLY A 804 -31.83 9.22 13.63
N GLU A 805 -30.94 9.41 14.63
CA GLU A 805 -30.68 10.71 15.21
C GLU A 805 -29.38 11.37 14.71
N SER A 806 -29.34 12.69 14.89
CA SER A 806 -28.14 13.51 14.68
C SER A 806 -27.84 14.37 15.88
N CYS A 807 -26.58 14.58 16.16
CA CYS A 807 -26.11 15.43 17.26
C CYS A 807 -25.08 16.43 16.76
N THR A 808 -25.16 17.69 17.21
CA THR A 808 -24.15 18.72 16.93
C THR A 808 -23.43 19.10 18.21
N LEU A 809 -22.12 18.99 18.22
CA LEU A 809 -21.24 19.34 19.31
C LEU A 809 -20.40 20.56 18.94
N LEU A 810 -20.23 21.49 19.83
CA LEU A 810 -19.28 22.60 19.63
C LEU A 810 -17.87 22.11 19.95
N LEU A 811 -16.93 22.40 19.05
CA LEU A 811 -15.53 22.13 19.32
C LEU A 811 -15.01 23.03 20.41
N PRO A 812 -14.09 22.58 21.28
CA PRO A 812 -13.41 23.43 22.25
C PRO A 812 -12.70 24.57 21.50
N GLU A 813 -12.78 25.78 22.08
CA GLU A 813 -11.94 26.89 21.62
C GLU A 813 -10.48 26.52 21.86
N GLY A 814 -9.66 26.52 20.79
CA GLY A 814 -8.28 26.00 20.76
C GLY A 814 -7.25 26.87 21.47
#